data_2c0903f5c3dc76dc60a79b906c12c102
#
_entry.id   2c0903f5c3dc76dc60a79b906c12c102
#
_cell.length_a   1.000
_cell.length_b   1.000
_cell.length_c   1.000
_cell.angle_alpha   90.00
_cell.angle_beta   90.00
_cell.angle_gamma   90.00
#
_symmetry.space_group_name_H-M   'P 1'
#
loop_
_entity.id
_entity.type
_entity.pdbx_description
1 polymer ?
#
loop_
_entity_poly.entity_id
_entity_poly.type
_entity_poly.pdbx_seq_one_letter_code
_entity_poly.pdbx_strand_id
1 'polypeptide(L)'
;MVVEPKFPPVCTRLDAILSSPDGALPDSDERRLDTKRIQDAIDHCAKGKSVELHGSGARNVFLASPLHLQAGITLLIDANTVLYASRNPRDYDVTPGSCGVVDRNGHGCKPFILADHAPESAIMGDGAIDGRGGEVLLGGTASWWDLAHRAKIEDLKQNCTRILVVHESDNFILYRITLRNSPNFHVIVEKTIGFTAWDVKIDTPGTARNTDGIDPSSSADISILHSYIRTGDDNVAIKAGKTGPSSHITVAHNHFYSGHGMSIGSETNGGVSSVRVSDLTIDGADNGIRIKSDPSRGGLVRDVVYDDVCIRNVRNPIILTPHYTTFPGDLLPAYRDITLTDVHVLTPGDITLEGLDPTHKLGLRLDNVFADGFSADDIHSANAEIALGPRVGNLIPSGDNTSVTRQTDSTASVPLACDSRFEEYPANPTAPRSATPAPPVDHTLYVAADGTGDFYSIQKALKAAPDAGAMLLIAPGTYHEAISITKPNIELRGSDPDATKTVIVFNKSAGASGGTLHSATAEIRGDNFRAENLTFANDWNATHEQVPVGSQALAALVTADKAIFDNVRFIGNQDTLYAGSRNCSPDGQPCTPAHQYFTHCYIEGNVDFIFGDGKAVFDHCEIHSTMHFEGFVTAQAKHYPDENSGFLFDHCTLTAPPGVGNVWLGRPWRPYADVVFLNTEMGEHIVPAGWREWHPGETHSIETAYYAEYNSTGPGADRGERDPHTKRLTAAEAAQFETKKFLDGWNPDLNRATP
;
A
#
# COMPACT_ATOMS: atom_id res chain seq x y z
N MET A 1 33.64 17.55 6.56
CA MET A 1 32.46 17.34 7.43
C MET A 1 31.52 18.49 7.14
N VAL A 2 30.32 18.23 6.64
CA VAL A 2 29.31 19.27 6.39
C VAL A 2 28.82 19.78 7.75
N VAL A 3 28.68 21.08 7.89
CA VAL A 3 28.23 21.73 9.12
C VAL A 3 26.76 22.15 8.94
N GLU A 4 25.98 22.04 9.99
CA GLU A 4 24.56 22.47 9.97
C GLU A 4 24.43 23.91 9.47
N PRO A 5 23.57 24.13 8.42
CA PRO A 5 23.37 25.45 7.85
C PRO A 5 22.77 26.45 8.88
N LYS A 6 22.92 27.75 8.60
CA LYS A 6 22.35 28.83 9.43
C LYS A 6 21.47 29.72 8.57
N PHE A 7 20.39 30.24 9.15
CA PHE A 7 19.53 31.19 8.48
C PHE A 7 20.29 32.53 8.21
N PRO A 8 20.31 33.00 6.96
CA PRO A 8 20.90 34.29 6.64
C PRO A 8 19.98 35.45 7.10
N PRO A 9 20.54 36.66 7.26
CA PRO A 9 19.75 37.81 7.65
C PRO A 9 18.69 38.17 6.60
N VAL A 10 17.50 38.56 7.05
CA VAL A 10 16.36 38.93 6.19
C VAL A 10 16.60 40.27 5.51
N CYS A 11 16.43 40.35 4.20
CA CYS A 11 16.43 41.60 3.44
C CYS A 11 15.02 42.18 3.27
N THR A 12 14.05 41.29 3.06
CA THR A 12 12.63 41.64 2.84
C THR A 12 11.75 40.58 3.47
N ARG A 13 10.75 41.04 4.23
CA ARG A 13 9.70 40.18 4.77
C ARG A 13 8.41 40.47 4.04
N LEU A 14 7.74 39.41 3.57
CA LEU A 14 6.42 39.45 2.96
C LEU A 14 5.43 38.78 3.91
N ASP A 15 4.35 39.48 4.24
CA ASP A 15 3.28 38.90 5.04
C ASP A 15 2.25 38.20 4.14
N ALA A 16 1.76 37.03 4.59
CA ALA A 16 0.73 36.25 3.90
C ALA A 16 -0.60 37.02 3.90
N ILE A 17 -1.31 36.95 2.79
CA ILE A 17 -2.63 37.58 2.60
C ILE A 17 -3.76 36.57 2.45
N LEU A 18 -3.43 35.31 2.22
CA LEU A 18 -4.36 34.21 2.04
C LEU A 18 -4.43 33.33 3.29
N SER A 19 -5.52 32.60 3.41
CA SER A 19 -5.79 31.66 4.50
C SER A 19 -6.24 30.32 3.94
N SER A 20 -5.82 29.24 4.60
CA SER A 20 -6.23 27.88 4.29
C SER A 20 -6.64 27.19 5.59
N PRO A 21 -7.86 27.45 6.10
CA PRO A 21 -8.29 26.94 7.41
C PRO A 21 -8.34 25.41 7.47
N ASP A 22 -8.70 24.76 6.37
CA ASP A 22 -8.86 23.31 6.28
C ASP A 22 -7.78 22.65 5.40
N GLY A 23 -6.64 23.32 5.18
CA GLY A 23 -5.56 22.83 4.33
C GLY A 23 -5.79 23.06 2.83
N ALA A 24 -6.99 23.46 2.40
CA ALA A 24 -7.33 23.79 1.02
C ALA A 24 -7.53 25.30 0.82
N LEU A 25 -7.17 25.80 -0.36
CA LEU A 25 -7.40 27.18 -0.72
C LEU A 25 -8.79 27.32 -1.38
N PRO A 26 -9.64 28.30 -0.97
CA PRO A 26 -10.90 28.54 -1.65
C PRO A 26 -10.71 28.86 -3.14
N ASP A 27 -11.56 28.34 -4.01
CA ASP A 27 -11.48 28.56 -5.47
C ASP A 27 -11.47 30.05 -5.86
N SER A 28 -12.08 30.91 -5.05
CA SER A 28 -12.05 32.38 -5.24
C SER A 28 -10.64 32.99 -5.13
N ASP A 29 -9.77 32.33 -4.37
CA ASP A 29 -8.42 32.80 -4.10
C ASP A 29 -7.37 32.26 -5.07
N GLU A 30 -7.70 31.24 -5.88
CA GLU A 30 -6.80 30.58 -6.86
C GLU A 30 -6.22 31.55 -7.92
N ARG A 31 -6.78 32.74 -8.09
CA ARG A 31 -6.27 33.75 -9.01
C ARG A 31 -5.47 34.86 -8.33
N ARG A 32 -5.32 34.79 -7.00
CA ARG A 32 -4.62 35.80 -6.21
C ARG A 32 -3.16 35.43 -6.00
N LEU A 33 -2.41 35.37 -7.12
CA LEU A 33 -1.02 34.95 -7.12
C LEU A 33 -0.11 35.97 -6.46
N ASP A 34 0.74 35.53 -5.55
CA ASP A 34 1.84 36.25 -4.94
C ASP A 34 3.12 36.26 -5.78
N THR A 35 3.14 35.59 -6.94
CA THR A 35 4.32 35.36 -7.77
C THR A 35 5.11 36.62 -8.00
N LYS A 36 4.45 37.67 -8.47
CA LYS A 36 5.14 38.94 -8.77
C LYS A 36 5.76 39.55 -7.51
N ARG A 37 5.05 39.54 -6.39
CA ARG A 37 5.51 40.11 -5.12
C ARG A 37 6.70 39.33 -4.57
N ILE A 38 6.68 38.01 -4.67
CA ILE A 38 7.78 37.16 -4.23
C ILE A 38 8.98 37.31 -5.18
N GLN A 39 8.77 37.29 -6.48
CA GLN A 39 9.84 37.42 -7.45
C GLN A 39 10.52 38.78 -7.39
N ASP A 40 9.73 39.87 -7.29
CA ASP A 40 10.29 41.22 -7.11
C ASP A 40 11.17 41.31 -5.84
N ALA A 41 10.77 40.68 -4.73
CA ALA A 41 11.57 40.64 -3.52
C ALA A 41 12.87 39.85 -3.70
N ILE A 42 12.83 38.68 -4.39
CA ILE A 42 14.02 37.88 -4.72
C ILE A 42 14.98 38.71 -5.59
N ASP A 43 14.47 39.33 -6.65
CA ASP A 43 15.29 40.06 -7.63
C ASP A 43 15.97 41.31 -7.05
N HIS A 44 15.43 41.89 -5.99
CA HIS A 44 15.97 43.11 -5.32
C HIS A 44 16.70 42.80 -4.01
N CYS A 45 16.74 41.56 -3.55
CA CYS A 45 17.45 41.19 -2.33
C CYS A 45 18.97 41.17 -2.57
N ALA A 46 19.72 41.59 -1.57
CA ALA A 46 21.18 41.55 -1.64
C ALA A 46 21.70 40.11 -1.40
N LYS A 47 22.75 39.71 -2.11
CA LYS A 47 23.42 38.43 -1.92
C LYS A 47 23.78 38.17 -0.46
N GLY A 48 23.67 36.93 -0.02
CA GLY A 48 23.90 36.47 1.36
C GLY A 48 22.74 36.79 2.30
N LYS A 49 21.58 37.21 1.78
CA LYS A 49 20.38 37.51 2.56
C LYS A 49 19.18 36.67 2.12
N SER A 50 18.09 36.75 2.91
CA SER A 50 16.85 36.00 2.64
C SER A 50 15.66 36.91 2.37
N VAL A 51 14.76 36.44 1.52
CA VAL A 51 13.37 36.88 1.41
C VAL A 51 12.53 35.98 2.30
N GLU A 52 11.92 36.57 3.34
CA GLU A 52 11.09 35.81 4.29
C GLU A 52 9.62 35.87 3.91
N LEU A 53 9.01 34.69 3.79
CA LEU A 53 7.56 34.53 3.68
C LEU A 53 7.00 34.24 5.07
N HIS A 54 6.21 35.16 5.62
CA HIS A 54 5.72 35.11 6.98
C HIS A 54 4.21 35.01 7.07
N GLY A 55 3.74 34.01 7.80
CA GLY A 55 2.33 33.82 8.13
C GLY A 55 2.00 34.32 9.52
N SER A 56 0.85 34.96 9.69
CA SER A 56 0.37 35.47 10.99
C SER A 56 -1.09 35.05 11.22
N GLY A 57 -1.31 34.30 12.28
CA GLY A 57 -2.64 33.79 12.63
C GLY A 57 -3.25 32.95 11.48
N ALA A 58 -4.46 33.28 11.08
CA ALA A 58 -5.16 32.57 9.98
C ALA A 58 -4.58 32.92 8.59
N ARG A 59 -3.84 34.02 8.44
CA ARG A 59 -3.21 34.35 7.15
C ARG A 59 -1.82 33.73 7.11
N ASN A 60 -1.72 32.59 6.50
CA ASN A 60 -0.51 31.77 6.51
C ASN A 60 -0.15 31.18 5.16
N VAL A 61 -0.81 31.59 4.10
CA VAL A 61 -0.64 31.03 2.76
C VAL A 61 -0.17 32.07 1.76
N PHE A 62 0.81 31.66 0.95
CA PHE A 62 1.20 32.28 -0.30
C PHE A 62 0.83 31.36 -1.45
N LEU A 63 0.33 31.91 -2.55
CA LEU A 63 0.03 31.17 -3.78
C LEU A 63 0.91 31.71 -4.92
N ALA A 64 1.70 30.87 -5.57
CA ALA A 64 2.56 31.30 -6.66
C ALA A 64 2.50 30.39 -7.89
N SER A 65 2.72 30.98 -9.06
CA SER A 65 3.17 30.32 -10.28
C SER A 65 4.71 30.24 -10.27
N PRO A 66 5.39 29.67 -11.29
CA PRO A 66 6.83 29.48 -11.28
C PRO A 66 7.68 30.65 -10.78
N LEU A 67 8.62 30.34 -9.88
CA LEU A 67 9.57 31.27 -9.28
C LEU A 67 11.01 30.92 -9.70
N HIS A 68 11.86 31.94 -9.83
CA HIS A 68 13.27 31.81 -10.15
C HIS A 68 14.14 32.35 -9.00
N LEU A 69 15.01 31.50 -8.45
CA LEU A 69 15.97 31.92 -7.44
C LEU A 69 17.17 32.59 -8.07
N GLN A 70 17.72 33.59 -7.39
CA GLN A 70 18.91 34.33 -7.79
C GLN A 70 20.14 33.85 -6.99
N ALA A 71 21.32 33.97 -7.60
CA ALA A 71 22.59 33.62 -6.95
C ALA A 71 22.78 34.30 -5.59
N GLY A 72 23.05 33.50 -4.55
CA GLY A 72 23.28 33.99 -3.17
C GLY A 72 22.03 34.43 -2.46
N ILE A 73 20.82 34.14 -2.95
CA ILE A 73 19.56 34.55 -2.30
C ILE A 73 18.89 33.32 -1.67
N THR A 74 18.42 33.48 -0.46
CA THR A 74 17.64 32.49 0.26
C THR A 74 16.15 32.82 0.23
N LEU A 75 15.31 31.88 -0.18
CA LEU A 75 13.87 31.90 0.08
C LEU A 75 13.65 31.28 1.47
N LEU A 76 13.25 32.07 2.44
CA LEU A 76 12.99 31.64 3.81
C LEU A 76 11.48 31.54 4.03
N ILE A 77 10.99 30.34 4.37
CA ILE A 77 9.57 30.11 4.65
C ILE A 77 9.42 29.88 6.15
N ASP A 78 8.79 30.84 6.82
CA ASP A 78 8.64 30.83 8.28
C ASP A 78 7.73 29.69 8.77
N ALA A 79 7.86 29.34 10.04
CA ALA A 79 7.00 28.34 10.67
C ALA A 79 5.49 28.68 10.48
N ASN A 80 4.66 27.67 10.33
CA ASN A 80 3.22 27.80 10.04
C ASN A 80 2.87 28.51 8.71
N THR A 81 3.83 28.71 7.83
CA THR A 81 3.62 29.31 6.51
C THR A 81 3.69 28.26 5.41
N VAL A 82 2.77 28.32 4.46
CA VAL A 82 2.76 27.41 3.30
C VAL A 82 2.85 28.22 2.01
N LEU A 83 3.76 27.83 1.13
CA LEU A 83 3.83 28.30 -0.25
C LEU A 83 3.16 27.25 -1.15
N TYR A 84 1.96 27.56 -1.64
CA TYR A 84 1.22 26.72 -2.57
C TYR A 84 1.63 26.96 -4.02
N ALA A 85 1.81 25.87 -4.76
CA ALA A 85 1.94 25.90 -6.22
C ALA A 85 0.58 26.16 -6.87
N SER A 86 0.54 26.94 -7.95
CA SER A 86 -0.66 27.18 -8.74
C SER A 86 -1.21 25.86 -9.32
N ARG A 87 -2.53 25.63 -9.26
CA ARG A 87 -3.23 24.53 -9.92
C ARG A 87 -3.51 24.79 -11.41
N ASN A 88 -3.14 25.96 -11.94
CA ASN A 88 -3.32 26.26 -13.35
C ASN A 88 -2.16 25.68 -14.18
N PRO A 89 -2.36 24.63 -14.99
CA PRO A 89 -1.29 24.02 -15.75
C PRO A 89 -0.66 24.96 -16.79
N ARG A 90 -1.39 26.00 -17.22
CA ARG A 90 -0.89 26.98 -18.19
C ARG A 90 0.24 27.85 -17.61
N ASP A 91 0.33 27.98 -16.28
CA ASP A 91 1.41 28.71 -15.64
C ASP A 91 2.77 28.03 -15.83
N TYR A 92 2.75 26.71 -16.03
CA TYR A 92 3.95 25.87 -16.19
C TYR A 92 4.28 25.54 -17.65
N ASP A 93 3.55 26.08 -18.61
CA ASP A 93 3.78 25.81 -20.03
C ASP A 93 5.19 26.19 -20.47
N VAL A 94 5.91 25.27 -21.10
CA VAL A 94 7.15 25.53 -21.83
C VAL A 94 6.82 26.11 -23.21
N THR A 95 5.84 25.49 -23.88
CA THR A 95 5.16 26.02 -25.06
C THR A 95 3.65 26.00 -24.80
N PRO A 96 2.87 26.92 -25.37
CA PRO A 96 1.44 27.00 -25.09
C PRO A 96 0.72 25.65 -25.15
N GLY A 97 0.09 25.25 -24.05
CA GLY A 97 -0.64 24.00 -23.93
C GLY A 97 0.21 22.77 -23.63
N SER A 98 1.53 22.90 -23.42
CA SER A 98 2.41 21.74 -23.23
C SER A 98 2.29 21.08 -21.86
N CYS A 99 1.86 21.78 -20.82
CA CYS A 99 1.81 21.26 -19.47
C CYS A 99 0.41 20.81 -19.07
N GLY A 100 0.28 19.85 -18.18
CA GLY A 100 -1.02 19.31 -17.74
C GLY A 100 -1.70 18.45 -18.81
N VAL A 101 -0.92 17.79 -19.65
CA VAL A 101 -1.37 16.89 -20.71
C VAL A 101 -0.59 15.58 -20.69
N VAL A 102 -1.18 14.55 -21.29
CA VAL A 102 -0.55 13.24 -21.49
C VAL A 102 -0.38 13.04 -22.99
N ASP A 103 0.83 12.81 -23.43
CA ASP A 103 1.17 12.64 -24.86
C ASP A 103 2.33 11.66 -25.09
N ARG A 104 2.68 11.40 -26.34
CA ARG A 104 3.80 10.49 -26.68
C ARG A 104 5.18 11.14 -26.58
N ASN A 105 5.28 12.44 -26.65
CA ASN A 105 6.55 13.16 -26.83
C ASN A 105 7.18 13.58 -25.48
N GLY A 106 6.36 13.98 -24.50
CA GLY A 106 6.85 14.44 -23.23
C GLY A 106 7.57 15.79 -23.32
N HIS A 107 6.83 16.86 -23.53
CA HIS A 107 7.39 18.22 -23.67
C HIS A 107 7.86 18.83 -22.34
N GLY A 108 7.48 18.20 -21.22
CA GLY A 108 7.78 18.68 -19.88
C GLY A 108 7.01 19.94 -19.48
N CYS A 109 7.24 20.36 -18.25
CA CYS A 109 6.72 21.59 -17.66
C CYS A 109 7.84 22.39 -17.03
N LYS A 110 7.67 23.70 -16.91
CA LYS A 110 8.53 24.50 -16.04
C LYS A 110 8.40 24.00 -14.60
N PRO A 111 9.47 23.92 -13.81
CA PRO A 111 9.37 23.62 -12.39
C PRO A 111 8.66 24.75 -11.64
N PHE A 112 8.15 24.44 -10.45
CA PHE A 112 7.54 25.47 -9.59
C PHE A 112 8.61 26.42 -9.04
N ILE A 113 9.75 25.91 -8.61
CA ILE A 113 10.91 26.73 -8.23
C ILE A 113 12.12 26.28 -9.05
N LEU A 114 12.77 27.22 -9.70
CA LEU A 114 13.97 27.01 -10.48
C LEU A 114 15.15 27.79 -9.89
N ALA A 115 16.23 27.08 -9.56
CA ALA A 115 17.55 27.64 -9.39
C ALA A 115 18.39 27.24 -10.59
N ASP A 116 18.59 28.14 -11.54
CA ASP A 116 19.39 27.94 -12.75
C ASP A 116 20.52 28.95 -12.80
N HIS A 117 21.78 28.44 -12.81
CA HIS A 117 22.96 29.29 -12.69
C HIS A 117 22.90 30.25 -11.49
N ALA A 118 22.33 29.75 -10.36
CA ALA A 118 22.12 30.49 -9.14
C ALA A 118 22.95 29.91 -7.97
N PRO A 119 24.28 29.93 -8.04
CA PRO A 119 25.13 29.38 -6.99
C PRO A 119 24.87 30.07 -5.64
N GLU A 120 25.12 29.36 -4.52
CA GLU A 120 24.95 29.83 -3.16
C GLU A 120 23.51 30.26 -2.82
N SER A 121 22.52 29.88 -3.63
CA SER A 121 21.12 30.11 -3.30
C SER A 121 20.57 29.01 -2.39
N ALA A 122 19.44 29.27 -1.74
CA ALA A 122 18.88 28.33 -0.77
C ALA A 122 17.36 28.44 -0.66
N ILE A 123 16.74 27.34 -0.18
CA ILE A 123 15.39 27.36 0.39
C ILE A 123 15.50 26.85 1.83
N MET A 124 15.03 27.64 2.78
CA MET A 124 15.18 27.34 4.19
C MET A 124 13.91 27.68 4.98
N GLY A 125 13.82 27.16 6.20
CA GLY A 125 12.79 27.53 7.17
C GLY A 125 11.96 26.37 7.67
N ASP A 126 11.13 26.60 8.68
CA ASP A 126 10.27 25.59 9.29
C ASP A 126 8.86 25.54 8.67
N GLY A 127 8.65 26.22 7.56
CA GLY A 127 7.41 26.21 6.79
C GLY A 127 7.35 25.09 5.77
N ALA A 128 6.39 25.19 4.84
CA ALA A 128 6.20 24.18 3.82
C ALA A 128 6.03 24.74 2.41
N ILE A 129 6.43 23.94 1.42
CA ILE A 129 6.09 24.12 0.01
C ILE A 129 5.18 22.94 -0.37
N ASP A 130 3.99 23.25 -0.88
CA ASP A 130 3.00 22.27 -1.29
C ASP A 130 2.78 22.32 -2.81
N GLY A 131 3.14 21.23 -3.49
CA GLY A 131 3.01 21.12 -4.94
C GLY A 131 1.58 20.85 -5.40
N ARG A 132 0.66 20.48 -4.47
CA ARG A 132 -0.77 20.24 -4.72
C ARG A 132 -1.03 19.21 -5.80
N GLY A 133 -0.19 18.15 -5.84
CA GLY A 133 -0.20 17.12 -6.88
C GLY A 133 -1.51 16.33 -6.99
N GLY A 134 -2.21 16.15 -5.87
CA GLY A 134 -3.49 15.44 -5.80
C GLY A 134 -4.73 16.33 -5.99
N GLU A 135 -4.56 17.66 -6.05
CA GLU A 135 -5.71 18.56 -6.24
C GLU A 135 -6.08 18.70 -7.72
N VAL A 136 -7.38 18.80 -7.99
CA VAL A 136 -7.91 18.93 -9.36
C VAL A 136 -7.39 20.23 -10.00
N LEU A 137 -6.88 20.12 -11.23
CA LEU A 137 -6.33 21.24 -11.99
C LEU A 137 -7.43 22.23 -12.42
N LEU A 138 -7.10 23.52 -12.41
CA LEU A 138 -8.04 24.55 -12.83
C LEU A 138 -8.45 24.39 -14.30
N GLY A 139 -9.74 24.33 -14.52
CA GLY A 139 -10.32 24.15 -15.86
C GLY A 139 -10.36 22.71 -16.35
N GLY A 140 -10.05 21.74 -15.49
CA GLY A 140 -10.08 20.31 -15.76
C GLY A 140 -10.86 19.53 -14.72
N THR A 141 -10.81 18.20 -14.82
CA THR A 141 -11.42 17.22 -13.89
C THR A 141 -10.39 16.27 -13.30
N ALA A 142 -9.11 16.41 -13.66
CA ALA A 142 -8.02 15.55 -13.23
C ALA A 142 -6.98 16.33 -12.43
N SER A 143 -6.33 15.67 -11.50
CA SER A 143 -5.15 16.14 -10.79
C SER A 143 -3.86 15.81 -11.56
N TRP A 144 -2.71 16.28 -11.07
CA TRP A 144 -1.42 15.88 -11.63
C TRP A 144 -1.18 14.38 -11.48
N TRP A 145 -1.60 13.77 -10.37
CA TRP A 145 -1.43 12.33 -10.13
C TRP A 145 -2.35 11.49 -11.01
N ASP A 146 -3.56 11.97 -11.31
CA ASP A 146 -4.45 11.32 -12.30
C ASP A 146 -3.82 11.31 -13.70
N LEU A 147 -3.16 12.41 -14.09
CA LEU A 147 -2.44 12.47 -15.36
C LEU A 147 -1.25 11.48 -15.36
N ALA A 148 -0.53 11.36 -14.26
CA ALA A 148 0.56 10.41 -14.11
C ALA A 148 0.09 8.95 -14.21
N HIS A 149 -1.05 8.64 -13.57
CA HIS A 149 -1.68 7.33 -13.62
C HIS A 149 -2.16 7.00 -15.04
N ARG A 150 -2.87 7.93 -15.68
CA ARG A 150 -3.34 7.78 -17.06
C ARG A 150 -2.18 7.56 -18.03
N ALA A 151 -1.11 8.31 -17.91
CA ALA A 151 0.07 8.15 -18.74
C ALA A 151 0.67 6.74 -18.66
N LYS A 152 0.66 6.11 -17.49
CA LYS A 152 1.12 4.73 -17.29
C LYS A 152 0.21 3.72 -18.00
N ILE A 153 -1.11 3.86 -17.84
CA ILE A 153 -2.08 2.93 -18.44
C ILE A 153 -2.07 3.00 -19.96
N GLU A 154 -1.96 4.22 -20.50
CA GLU A 154 -1.98 4.48 -21.95
C GLU A 154 -0.59 4.35 -22.62
N ASP A 155 0.46 3.97 -21.87
CA ASP A 155 1.87 3.94 -22.33
C ASP A 155 2.30 5.27 -22.97
N LEU A 156 1.99 6.36 -22.32
CA LEU A 156 2.26 7.73 -22.75
C LEU A 156 3.20 8.44 -21.74
N LYS A 157 3.58 9.67 -22.06
CA LYS A 157 4.38 10.55 -21.22
C LYS A 157 3.49 11.53 -20.46
N GLN A 158 3.72 11.67 -19.16
CA GLN A 158 3.10 12.70 -18.34
C GLN A 158 3.86 14.03 -18.50
N ASN A 159 3.14 15.13 -18.64
CA ASN A 159 3.70 16.48 -18.60
C ASN A 159 3.22 17.18 -17.33
N CYS A 160 3.91 16.91 -16.22
CA CYS A 160 3.64 17.43 -14.87
C CYS A 160 4.82 18.30 -14.42
N THR A 161 4.53 19.29 -13.58
CA THR A 161 5.57 20.15 -12.98
C THR A 161 6.31 19.39 -11.87
N ARG A 162 7.41 19.95 -11.39
CA ARG A 162 8.23 19.50 -10.26
C ARG A 162 8.31 20.63 -9.22
N ILE A 163 8.50 20.30 -7.95
CA ILE A 163 8.60 21.38 -6.94
C ILE A 163 9.89 22.18 -7.15
N LEU A 164 11.06 21.53 -7.18
CA LEU A 164 12.34 22.23 -7.25
C LEU A 164 13.26 21.59 -8.29
N VAL A 165 13.85 22.42 -9.14
CA VAL A 165 14.99 22.06 -9.99
C VAL A 165 16.17 22.98 -9.68
N VAL A 166 17.29 22.38 -9.31
CA VAL A 166 18.59 23.02 -9.10
C VAL A 166 19.50 22.60 -10.24
N HIS A 167 19.78 23.53 -11.15
CA HIS A 167 20.59 23.27 -12.34
C HIS A 167 21.79 24.22 -12.39
N GLU A 168 22.99 23.65 -12.53
CA GLU A 168 24.25 24.42 -12.57
C GLU A 168 24.33 25.51 -11.48
N SER A 169 23.90 25.14 -10.24
CA SER A 169 23.74 26.06 -9.12
C SER A 169 24.52 25.56 -7.89
N ASP A 170 25.82 25.74 -7.93
CA ASP A 170 26.77 25.21 -6.94
C ASP A 170 26.47 25.73 -5.51
N ASN A 171 26.73 24.86 -4.50
CA ASN A 171 26.53 25.14 -3.09
C ASN A 171 25.09 25.53 -2.73
N PHE A 172 24.09 24.87 -3.38
CA PHE A 172 22.68 25.04 -3.04
C PHE A 172 22.34 24.40 -1.70
N ILE A 173 21.48 25.03 -0.91
CA ILE A 173 21.08 24.51 0.40
C ILE A 173 19.55 24.38 0.51
N LEU A 174 19.10 23.18 0.93
CA LEU A 174 17.78 22.94 1.51
C LEU A 174 17.95 22.73 3.01
N TYR A 175 17.25 23.53 3.82
CA TYR A 175 17.42 23.43 5.27
C TYR A 175 16.10 23.57 6.02
N ARG A 176 15.70 22.51 6.76
CA ARG A 176 14.54 22.41 7.65
C ARG A 176 13.17 22.53 6.96
N ILE A 177 13.14 22.72 5.68
CA ILE A 177 11.90 22.91 4.90
C ILE A 177 11.10 21.59 4.74
N THR A 178 9.78 21.71 4.70
CA THR A 178 8.88 20.62 4.32
C THR A 178 8.47 20.79 2.86
N LEU A 179 8.67 19.74 2.03
CA LEU A 179 8.20 19.65 0.65
C LEU A 179 7.12 18.57 0.58
N ARG A 180 5.92 18.92 0.11
CA ARG A 180 4.84 17.94 0.10
C ARG A 180 3.99 17.97 -1.17
N ASN A 181 3.28 16.87 -1.41
CA ASN A 181 2.33 16.73 -2.51
C ASN A 181 2.90 17.13 -3.87
N SER A 182 4.12 16.71 -4.19
CA SER A 182 4.72 17.05 -5.47
C SER A 182 3.91 16.47 -6.64
N PRO A 183 3.67 17.22 -7.71
CA PRO A 183 3.07 16.72 -8.94
C PRO A 183 3.90 15.66 -9.66
N ASN A 184 5.22 15.73 -9.51
CA ASN A 184 6.24 14.83 -10.04
C ASN A 184 7.40 14.80 -9.05
N PHE A 185 8.66 14.72 -9.45
CA PHE A 185 9.81 14.75 -8.53
C PHE A 185 9.80 15.98 -7.62
N HIS A 186 10.18 15.79 -6.35
CA HIS A 186 10.27 16.92 -5.41
C HIS A 186 11.50 17.78 -5.71
N VAL A 187 12.68 17.17 -5.78
CA VAL A 187 13.95 17.89 -5.94
C VAL A 187 14.81 17.20 -6.98
N ILE A 188 15.16 17.90 -8.04
CA ILE A 188 16.20 17.48 -8.97
C ILE A 188 17.41 18.38 -8.81
N VAL A 189 18.58 17.76 -8.65
CA VAL A 189 19.87 18.45 -8.58
C VAL A 189 20.70 18.03 -9.76
N GLU A 190 20.82 18.89 -10.77
CA GLU A 190 21.45 18.55 -12.03
C GLU A 190 22.69 19.40 -12.28
N LYS A 191 23.82 18.77 -12.67
CA LYS A 191 25.11 19.40 -12.98
C LYS A 191 25.59 20.42 -11.93
N THR A 192 25.37 20.10 -10.66
CA THR A 192 25.64 20.98 -9.53
C THR A 192 26.74 20.39 -8.65
N ILE A 193 27.66 21.22 -8.21
CA ILE A 193 28.73 20.84 -7.28
C ILE A 193 28.44 21.48 -5.92
N GLY A 194 28.31 20.68 -4.88
CA GLY A 194 27.98 21.16 -3.55
C GLY A 194 26.48 21.42 -3.38
N PHE A 195 25.74 20.39 -3.00
CA PHE A 195 24.34 20.51 -2.58
C PHE A 195 24.19 19.94 -1.18
N THR A 196 23.47 20.63 -0.32
CA THR A 196 23.17 20.15 1.03
C THR A 196 21.66 20.17 1.30
N ALA A 197 21.08 19.01 1.59
CA ALA A 197 19.79 18.90 2.25
C ALA A 197 20.02 18.52 3.71
N TRP A 198 19.48 19.30 4.65
CA TRP A 198 19.64 19.07 6.08
C TRP A 198 18.31 19.28 6.81
N ASP A 199 17.86 18.26 7.55
CA ASP A 199 16.59 18.26 8.30
C ASP A 199 15.37 18.59 7.39
N VAL A 200 15.37 18.04 6.18
CA VAL A 200 14.30 18.21 5.18
C VAL A 200 13.22 17.16 5.40
N LYS A 201 11.96 17.57 5.33
CA LYS A 201 10.82 16.65 5.35
C LYS A 201 10.22 16.59 3.95
N ILE A 202 10.09 15.39 3.40
CA ILE A 202 9.41 15.16 2.12
C ILE A 202 8.21 14.25 2.37
N ASP A 203 7.03 14.74 1.99
CA ASP A 203 5.76 14.10 2.30
C ASP A 203 4.82 14.05 1.10
N THR A 204 4.71 12.87 0.49
CA THR A 204 3.77 12.61 -0.61
C THR A 204 3.28 11.17 -0.49
N PRO A 205 1.98 10.90 -0.78
CA PRO A 205 1.43 9.56 -0.67
C PRO A 205 2.21 8.53 -1.49
N GLY A 206 2.35 7.32 -0.94
CA GLY A 206 3.07 6.21 -1.60
C GLY A 206 2.46 5.75 -2.93
N THR A 207 1.23 6.17 -3.24
CA THR A 207 0.55 5.90 -4.51
C THR A 207 0.80 6.96 -5.59
N ALA A 208 1.35 8.11 -5.20
CA ALA A 208 1.63 9.22 -6.13
C ALA A 208 2.86 8.91 -6.98
N ARG A 209 2.63 8.47 -8.21
CA ARG A 209 3.66 7.97 -9.12
C ARG A 209 4.67 9.05 -9.52
N ASN A 210 5.96 8.66 -9.64
CA ASN A 210 7.07 9.52 -10.04
C ASN A 210 7.24 10.75 -9.13
N THR A 211 7.02 10.57 -7.84
CA THR A 211 7.23 11.61 -6.84
C THR A 211 8.53 11.34 -6.07
N ASP A 212 9.62 11.11 -6.82
CA ASP A 212 10.95 10.90 -6.25
C ASP A 212 11.30 12.06 -5.29
N GLY A 213 12.00 11.73 -4.19
CA GLY A 213 12.34 12.71 -3.16
C GLY A 213 13.47 13.64 -3.58
N ILE A 214 14.71 13.18 -3.57
CA ILE A 214 15.89 13.97 -3.96
C ILE A 214 16.70 13.18 -4.98
N ASP A 215 16.84 13.75 -6.18
CA ASP A 215 17.51 13.16 -7.33
C ASP A 215 18.77 13.92 -7.72
N PRO A 216 19.94 13.58 -7.16
CA PRO A 216 21.22 14.05 -7.71
C PRO A 216 21.47 13.44 -9.09
N SER A 217 21.67 14.25 -10.10
CA SER A 217 21.91 13.84 -11.49
C SER A 217 23.13 14.54 -12.07
N SER A 218 24.13 13.79 -12.50
CA SER A 218 25.38 14.35 -13.06
C SER A 218 26.00 15.43 -12.17
N SER A 219 26.00 15.21 -10.85
CA SER A 219 26.34 16.17 -9.81
C SER A 219 27.37 15.61 -8.83
N ALA A 220 28.07 16.46 -8.12
CA ALA A 220 29.11 16.06 -7.18
C ALA A 220 29.05 16.85 -5.85
N ASP A 221 29.70 16.27 -4.82
CA ASP A 221 29.76 16.87 -3.46
C ASP A 221 28.36 17.11 -2.86
N ILE A 222 27.51 16.07 -2.90
CA ILE A 222 26.12 16.11 -2.44
C ILE A 222 26.02 15.55 -1.03
N SER A 223 25.29 16.24 -0.16
CA SER A 223 25.01 15.78 1.21
C SER A 223 23.51 15.82 1.49
N ILE A 224 22.92 14.68 1.86
CA ILE A 224 21.53 14.54 2.27
C ILE A 224 21.54 13.98 3.70
N LEU A 225 21.18 14.83 4.66
CA LEU A 225 21.44 14.59 6.08
C LEU A 225 20.21 14.87 6.95
N HIS A 226 20.03 14.07 8.01
CA HIS A 226 19.00 14.26 9.05
C HIS A 226 17.56 14.46 8.50
N SER A 227 17.23 13.81 7.39
CA SER A 227 15.98 14.07 6.66
C SER A 227 14.99 12.90 6.78
N TYR A 228 13.71 13.23 6.68
CA TYR A 228 12.58 12.32 6.77
C TYR A 228 11.86 12.31 5.42
N ILE A 229 11.89 11.17 4.72
CA ILE A 229 11.44 11.10 3.32
C ILE A 229 10.42 9.99 3.14
N ARG A 230 9.19 10.35 2.75
CA ARG A 230 8.17 9.42 2.26
C ARG A 230 7.61 9.91 0.92
N THR A 231 7.56 9.01 -0.05
CA THR A 231 7.27 9.32 -1.45
C THR A 231 6.47 8.20 -2.10
N GLY A 232 6.03 8.42 -3.32
CA GLY A 232 5.42 7.39 -4.17
C GLY A 232 6.37 6.83 -5.23
N ASP A 233 7.66 7.17 -5.17
CA ASP A 233 8.76 6.63 -5.99
C ASP A 233 10.06 6.64 -5.16
N ASP A 234 11.24 6.69 -5.76
CA ASP A 234 12.51 6.63 -5.04
C ASP A 234 12.62 7.71 -3.94
N ASN A 235 12.99 7.33 -2.71
CA ASN A 235 13.21 8.32 -1.65
C ASN A 235 14.44 9.19 -1.97
N VAL A 236 15.51 8.56 -2.44
CA VAL A 236 16.68 9.21 -3.06
C VAL A 236 17.07 8.40 -4.30
N ALA A 237 17.27 9.08 -5.45
CA ALA A 237 17.73 8.41 -6.66
C ALA A 237 18.95 9.11 -7.27
N ILE A 238 20.13 8.51 -7.08
CA ILE A 238 21.39 9.00 -7.66
C ILE A 238 21.45 8.59 -9.12
N LYS A 239 21.40 9.55 -10.02
CA LYS A 239 21.43 9.36 -11.49
C LYS A 239 22.69 9.95 -12.10
N ALA A 240 23.19 9.33 -13.17
CA ALA A 240 24.31 9.82 -13.96
C ALA A 240 24.00 9.59 -15.44
N GLY A 241 23.36 10.57 -16.05
CA GLY A 241 22.96 10.52 -17.45
C GLY A 241 24.09 10.88 -18.42
N LYS A 242 23.73 11.18 -19.65
CA LYS A 242 24.68 11.57 -20.71
C LYS A 242 25.42 12.89 -20.43
N THR A 243 24.97 13.64 -19.45
CA THR A 243 25.49 14.97 -19.08
C THR A 243 26.72 14.91 -18.19
N GLY A 244 27.03 13.76 -17.61
CA GLY A 244 28.22 13.58 -16.80
C GLY A 244 28.07 12.58 -15.63
N PRO A 245 29.15 12.35 -14.90
CA PRO A 245 29.15 11.47 -13.74
C PRO A 245 28.48 12.08 -12.51
N SER A 246 28.06 11.23 -11.57
CA SER A 246 27.72 11.60 -10.21
C SER A 246 28.72 11.02 -9.22
N SER A 247 29.24 11.85 -8.30
CA SER A 247 30.27 11.40 -7.37
C SER A 247 30.32 12.18 -6.05
N HIS A 248 30.98 11.60 -5.03
CA HIS A 248 31.14 12.19 -3.69
C HIS A 248 29.79 12.52 -3.06
N ILE A 249 28.94 11.50 -2.93
CA ILE A 249 27.58 11.65 -2.41
C ILE A 249 27.49 11.00 -1.04
N THR A 250 27.02 11.76 -0.06
CA THR A 250 26.76 11.30 1.30
C THR A 250 25.28 11.37 1.62
N VAL A 251 24.71 10.23 2.07
CA VAL A 251 23.34 10.12 2.54
C VAL A 251 23.40 9.54 3.96
N ALA A 252 23.19 10.38 4.99
CA ALA A 252 23.42 9.94 6.36
C ALA A 252 22.42 10.49 7.36
N HIS A 253 22.15 9.74 8.43
CA HIS A 253 21.21 10.11 9.48
C HIS A 253 19.80 10.38 8.94
N ASN A 254 19.30 9.53 8.04
CA ASN A 254 18.01 9.73 7.40
C ASN A 254 17.01 8.62 7.74
N HIS A 255 15.73 8.95 7.65
CA HIS A 255 14.62 8.03 7.84
C HIS A 255 13.76 7.99 6.56
N PHE A 256 13.72 6.84 5.88
CA PHE A 256 12.89 6.60 4.70
C PHE A 256 11.67 5.78 5.07
N TYR A 257 10.53 6.19 4.54
CA TYR A 257 9.24 5.53 4.74
C TYR A 257 8.73 4.95 3.42
N SER A 258 7.44 5.12 3.10
CA SER A 258 6.93 4.69 1.79
C SER A 258 7.77 5.28 0.64
N GLY A 259 7.87 4.52 -0.45
CA GLY A 259 8.68 4.87 -1.63
C GLY A 259 9.45 3.69 -2.15
N HIS A 260 10.48 3.93 -2.97
CA HIS A 260 11.32 2.88 -3.53
C HIS A 260 12.74 2.86 -2.97
N GLY A 261 12.95 3.40 -1.76
CA GLY A 261 14.18 3.30 -0.98
C GLY A 261 15.36 4.15 -1.48
N MET A 262 16.56 3.69 -1.14
CA MET A 262 17.85 4.32 -1.51
C MET A 262 18.32 3.76 -2.85
N SER A 263 18.07 4.49 -3.92
CA SER A 263 18.32 4.05 -5.29
C SER A 263 19.55 4.69 -5.94
N ILE A 264 20.28 3.91 -6.73
CA ILE A 264 21.25 4.37 -7.73
C ILE A 264 20.72 3.95 -9.11
N GLY A 265 20.54 4.90 -10.02
CA GLY A 265 20.00 4.65 -11.37
C GLY A 265 18.53 5.08 -11.51
N SER A 266 17.89 4.71 -12.61
CA SER A 266 18.32 3.76 -13.69
C SER A 266 19.37 4.29 -14.64
N GLU A 267 19.49 5.61 -14.82
CA GLU A 267 20.52 6.24 -15.66
C GLU A 267 21.88 6.19 -14.95
N THR A 268 22.78 5.33 -15.42
CA THR A 268 24.15 5.20 -14.87
C THR A 268 25.24 5.38 -15.92
N ASN A 269 24.88 5.73 -17.15
CA ASN A 269 25.80 5.80 -18.29
C ASN A 269 26.87 6.89 -18.16
N GLY A 270 26.71 7.90 -17.33
CA GLY A 270 27.74 8.87 -16.96
C GLY A 270 28.73 8.36 -15.91
N GLY A 271 28.40 7.27 -15.24
CA GLY A 271 29.15 6.72 -14.11
C GLY A 271 28.76 7.28 -12.75
N VAL A 272 28.66 6.39 -11.75
CA VAL A 272 28.41 6.76 -10.34
C VAL A 272 29.54 6.24 -9.49
N SER A 273 30.11 7.08 -8.61
CA SER A 273 31.22 6.65 -7.73
C SER A 273 31.27 7.45 -6.43
N SER A 274 31.96 6.88 -5.45
CA SER A 274 32.21 7.51 -4.15
C SER A 274 30.91 7.90 -3.43
N VAL A 275 30.02 6.91 -3.29
CA VAL A 275 28.74 7.06 -2.56
C VAL A 275 28.87 6.46 -1.18
N ARG A 276 28.50 7.19 -0.16
CA ARG A 276 28.47 6.74 1.24
C ARG A 276 27.07 6.93 1.81
N VAL A 277 26.48 5.82 2.21
CA VAL A 277 25.18 5.79 2.89
C VAL A 277 25.41 5.27 4.29
N SER A 278 25.00 6.01 5.32
CA SER A 278 25.20 5.58 6.70
C SER A 278 24.10 6.06 7.62
N ASP A 279 23.88 5.31 8.72
CA ASP A 279 22.82 5.60 9.70
C ASP A 279 21.48 5.90 9.02
N LEU A 280 20.99 4.89 8.29
CA LEU A 280 19.76 4.97 7.51
C LEU A 280 18.73 3.96 8.03
N THR A 281 17.52 4.39 8.23
CA THR A 281 16.37 3.49 8.44
C THR A 281 15.43 3.51 7.25
N ILE A 282 14.94 2.33 6.83
CA ILE A 282 13.96 2.18 5.76
C ILE A 282 12.79 1.36 6.31
N ASP A 283 11.60 1.95 6.40
CA ASP A 283 10.40 1.32 6.96
C ASP A 283 9.20 1.45 6.03
N GLY A 284 8.77 0.35 5.42
CA GLY A 284 7.56 0.30 4.62
C GLY A 284 7.70 0.84 3.19
N ALA A 285 8.91 0.93 2.66
CA ALA A 285 9.17 1.17 1.24
C ALA A 285 8.99 -0.13 0.42
N ASP A 286 8.84 -0.01 -0.90
CA ASP A 286 8.78 -1.18 -1.78
C ASP A 286 10.17 -1.80 -1.98
N ASN A 287 11.21 -0.97 -2.01
CA ASN A 287 12.61 -1.38 -2.08
C ASN A 287 13.44 -0.73 -0.97
N GLY A 288 14.51 -1.38 -0.58
CA GLY A 288 15.47 -0.86 0.41
C GLY A 288 16.71 -0.28 -0.25
N ILE A 289 17.85 -1.00 -0.16
CA ILE A 289 19.08 -0.70 -0.89
C ILE A 289 18.90 -1.14 -2.34
N ARG A 290 19.02 -0.22 -3.27
CA ARG A 290 18.72 -0.49 -4.67
C ARG A 290 19.78 0.07 -5.62
N ILE A 291 20.31 -0.78 -6.53
CA ILE A 291 21.08 -0.37 -7.70
C ILE A 291 20.39 -0.97 -8.92
N LYS A 292 19.91 -0.12 -9.82
CA LYS A 292 19.12 -0.54 -11.00
C LYS A 292 19.67 0.12 -12.27
N SER A 293 19.80 -0.66 -13.35
CA SER A 293 20.08 -0.14 -14.68
C SER A 293 19.73 -1.18 -15.74
N ASP A 294 19.97 -0.87 -17.00
CA ASP A 294 19.82 -1.77 -18.14
C ASP A 294 20.73 -1.34 -19.31
N PRO A 295 20.92 -2.17 -20.34
CA PRO A 295 21.81 -1.85 -21.46
C PRO A 295 21.45 -0.60 -22.27
N SER A 296 20.25 -0.04 -22.13
CA SER A 296 19.86 1.21 -22.80
C SER A 296 20.43 2.47 -22.14
N ARG A 297 20.84 2.36 -20.85
CA ARG A 297 21.25 3.51 -20.01
C ARG A 297 22.31 3.17 -18.96
N GLY A 298 22.95 2.03 -19.09
CA GLY A 298 23.92 1.49 -18.14
C GLY A 298 25.30 2.14 -18.22
N GLY A 299 26.06 1.94 -17.17
CA GLY A 299 27.45 2.39 -17.02
C GLY A 299 28.07 1.85 -15.74
N LEU A 300 29.23 2.37 -15.37
CA LEU A 300 29.96 1.92 -14.20
C LEU A 300 29.42 2.56 -12.90
N VAL A 301 28.99 1.72 -11.97
CA VAL A 301 28.71 2.08 -10.57
C VAL A 301 29.79 1.44 -9.71
N ARG A 302 30.56 2.25 -8.98
CA ARG A 302 31.68 1.74 -8.15
C ARG A 302 31.92 2.57 -6.88
N ASP A 303 32.66 1.97 -5.94
CA ASP A 303 33.02 2.61 -4.68
C ASP A 303 31.77 3.15 -3.94
N VAL A 304 30.84 2.22 -3.68
CA VAL A 304 29.58 2.49 -2.97
C VAL A 304 29.59 1.74 -1.66
N VAL A 305 29.39 2.44 -0.57
CA VAL A 305 29.31 1.84 0.77
C VAL A 305 27.99 2.18 1.44
N TYR A 306 27.32 1.13 1.88
CA TYR A 306 26.19 1.21 2.81
C TYR A 306 26.70 0.70 4.15
N ASP A 307 26.60 1.53 5.18
CA ASP A 307 27.07 1.26 6.52
C ASP A 307 26.02 1.65 7.55
N ASP A 308 25.75 0.77 8.52
CA ASP A 308 24.83 1.09 9.61
C ASP A 308 23.39 1.32 9.09
N VAL A 309 22.78 0.32 8.42
CA VAL A 309 21.46 0.42 7.79
C VAL A 309 20.48 -0.56 8.39
N CYS A 310 19.31 -0.07 8.83
CA CYS A 310 18.20 -0.86 9.35
C CYS A 310 17.02 -0.86 8.36
N ILE A 311 16.50 -2.05 8.00
CA ILE A 311 15.43 -2.21 7.02
C ILE A 311 14.33 -3.08 7.62
N ARG A 312 13.07 -2.63 7.55
CA ARG A 312 11.90 -3.45 7.91
C ARG A 312 10.69 -3.13 7.04
N ASN A 313 9.77 -4.09 6.94
CA ASN A 313 8.52 -3.95 6.17
C ASN A 313 8.79 -3.56 4.70
N VAL A 314 9.84 -4.10 4.10
CA VAL A 314 10.27 -3.81 2.73
C VAL A 314 10.22 -5.10 1.91
N ARG A 315 9.51 -5.06 0.78
CA ARG A 315 9.35 -6.23 -0.08
C ARG A 315 10.68 -6.68 -0.71
N ASN A 316 11.45 -5.73 -1.23
CA ASN A 316 12.75 -5.99 -1.84
C ASN A 316 13.84 -5.25 -1.05
N PRO A 317 14.29 -5.75 0.11
CA PRO A 317 15.18 -5.00 0.99
C PRO A 317 16.58 -4.74 0.39
N ILE A 318 17.05 -5.62 -0.50
CA ILE A 318 18.31 -5.42 -1.22
C ILE A 318 18.12 -5.91 -2.65
N ILE A 319 18.22 -4.99 -3.61
CA ILE A 319 18.10 -5.32 -5.04
C ILE A 319 19.18 -4.62 -5.84
N LEU A 320 20.17 -5.39 -6.30
CA LEU A 320 21.25 -4.95 -7.17
C LEU A 320 21.10 -5.67 -8.50
N THR A 321 20.48 -5.02 -9.52
CA THR A 321 20.18 -5.67 -10.80
C THR A 321 20.47 -4.77 -12.01
N PRO A 322 21.19 -5.28 -13.03
CA PRO A 322 21.37 -4.63 -14.31
C PRO A 322 20.26 -4.98 -15.34
N HIS A 323 19.19 -5.63 -14.89
CA HIS A 323 18.07 -6.08 -15.71
C HIS A 323 16.77 -5.30 -15.39
N TYR A 324 16.88 -3.97 -15.17
CA TYR A 324 15.76 -3.12 -14.77
C TYR A 324 14.64 -3.08 -15.81
N THR A 325 14.99 -3.05 -17.09
CA THR A 325 14.04 -3.17 -18.21
C THR A 325 14.58 -4.14 -19.25
N THR A 326 13.73 -4.51 -20.22
CA THR A 326 14.12 -5.34 -21.35
C THR A 326 14.55 -4.51 -22.58
N PHE A 327 14.76 -3.20 -22.43
CA PHE A 327 15.19 -2.37 -23.54
C PHE A 327 16.63 -2.71 -23.98
N PRO A 328 16.85 -3.00 -25.27
CA PRO A 328 18.17 -3.30 -25.79
C PRO A 328 19.05 -2.04 -25.83
N GLY A 329 20.35 -2.24 -25.74
CA GLY A 329 21.34 -1.17 -25.83
C GLY A 329 22.76 -1.68 -25.73
N ASP A 330 23.73 -0.79 -25.96
CA ASP A 330 25.15 -1.07 -25.91
C ASP A 330 25.86 -0.45 -24.68
N LEU A 331 25.06 0.15 -23.77
CA LEU A 331 25.57 0.76 -22.55
C LEU A 331 25.51 -0.28 -21.41
N LEU A 332 26.58 -1.05 -21.29
CA LEU A 332 26.60 -2.20 -20.39
C LEU A 332 26.75 -1.77 -18.93
N PRO A 333 25.75 -2.07 -18.04
CA PRO A 333 25.89 -1.84 -16.60
C PRO A 333 27.02 -2.68 -16.01
N ALA A 334 27.82 -2.08 -15.14
CA ALA A 334 28.86 -2.76 -14.37
C ALA A 334 28.86 -2.25 -12.91
N TYR A 335 28.69 -3.15 -11.95
CA TYR A 335 28.65 -2.83 -10.53
C TYR A 335 29.88 -3.43 -9.84
N ARG A 336 30.77 -2.58 -9.32
CA ARG A 336 32.04 -2.99 -8.71
C ARG A 336 32.29 -2.27 -7.40
N ASP A 337 33.03 -2.91 -6.51
CA ASP A 337 33.40 -2.29 -5.23
C ASP A 337 32.19 -1.76 -4.44
N ILE A 338 31.13 -2.57 -4.41
CA ILE A 338 29.94 -2.30 -3.62
C ILE A 338 30.12 -2.99 -2.26
N THR A 339 29.93 -2.26 -1.18
CA THR A 339 30.10 -2.80 0.18
C THR A 339 28.84 -2.54 1.02
N LEU A 340 28.37 -3.59 1.68
CA LEU A 340 27.35 -3.53 2.71
C LEU A 340 28.01 -3.92 4.04
N THR A 341 27.99 -3.01 4.99
CA THR A 341 28.55 -3.20 6.33
C THR A 341 27.50 -2.87 7.39
N ASP A 342 27.37 -3.69 8.42
CA ASP A 342 26.41 -3.46 9.50
C ASP A 342 25.00 -3.16 8.96
N VAL A 343 24.47 -4.07 8.11
CA VAL A 343 23.11 -3.99 7.54
C VAL A 343 22.23 -5.05 8.17
N HIS A 344 21.07 -4.66 8.69
CA HIS A 344 20.13 -5.58 9.29
C HIS A 344 18.73 -5.43 8.66
N VAL A 345 18.29 -6.50 8.00
CA VAL A 345 16.94 -6.64 7.45
C VAL A 345 16.11 -7.45 8.44
N LEU A 346 15.11 -6.82 9.07
CA LEU A 346 14.34 -7.41 10.17
C LEU A 346 13.10 -8.17 9.74
N THR A 347 12.67 -8.03 8.48
CA THR A 347 11.45 -8.70 7.96
C THR A 347 11.75 -9.39 6.64
N PRO A 348 11.20 -10.59 6.39
CA PRO A 348 11.41 -11.31 5.14
C PRO A 348 10.96 -10.51 3.90
N GLY A 349 11.58 -10.79 2.76
CA GLY A 349 11.32 -10.20 1.46
C GLY A 349 12.17 -10.88 0.40
N ASP A 350 12.35 -10.26 -0.77
CA ASP A 350 13.13 -10.81 -1.87
C ASP A 350 14.47 -10.07 -2.00
N ILE A 351 15.59 -10.79 -1.96
CA ILE A 351 16.95 -10.23 -2.17
C ILE A 351 17.45 -10.63 -3.56
N THR A 352 17.83 -9.64 -4.38
CA THR A 352 18.38 -9.86 -5.73
C THR A 352 19.79 -9.28 -5.85
N LEU A 353 20.76 -10.12 -6.22
CA LEU A 353 22.19 -9.77 -6.34
C LEU A 353 22.73 -10.25 -7.69
N GLU A 354 22.69 -9.40 -8.72
CA GLU A 354 22.98 -9.81 -10.10
C GLU A 354 24.01 -8.93 -10.78
N GLY A 355 24.91 -9.57 -11.50
CA GLY A 355 25.68 -8.95 -12.57
C GLY A 355 25.02 -9.18 -13.93
N LEU A 356 25.40 -8.38 -14.93
CA LEU A 356 24.77 -8.41 -16.25
C LEU A 356 24.98 -9.75 -16.97
N ASP A 357 26.19 -10.28 -16.92
CA ASP A 357 26.59 -11.50 -17.60
C ASP A 357 27.90 -12.08 -16.95
N PRO A 358 28.40 -13.23 -17.40
CA PRO A 358 29.64 -13.80 -16.86
C PRO A 358 30.89 -12.92 -16.93
N THR A 359 30.90 -11.90 -17.78
CA THR A 359 32.03 -10.96 -17.96
C THR A 359 31.81 -9.64 -17.22
N HIS A 360 30.56 -9.30 -16.90
CA HIS A 360 30.18 -8.10 -16.16
C HIS A 360 29.51 -8.50 -14.84
N LYS A 361 30.29 -9.16 -13.99
CA LYS A 361 29.83 -9.63 -12.69
C LYS A 361 29.66 -8.50 -11.69
N LEU A 362 28.68 -8.66 -10.81
CA LEU A 362 28.52 -7.85 -9.60
C LEU A 362 29.72 -8.10 -8.66
N GLY A 363 30.47 -7.06 -8.30
CA GLY A 363 31.49 -7.10 -7.24
C GLY A 363 30.93 -6.58 -5.93
N LEU A 364 30.65 -7.48 -4.98
CA LEU A 364 29.97 -7.18 -3.72
C LEU A 364 30.79 -7.67 -2.52
N ARG A 365 30.88 -6.82 -1.48
CA ARG A 365 31.39 -7.19 -0.17
C ARG A 365 30.31 -7.12 0.89
N LEU A 366 30.15 -8.18 1.69
CA LEU A 366 29.20 -8.25 2.82
C LEU A 366 30.01 -8.41 4.12
N ASP A 367 29.88 -7.50 5.08
CA ASP A 367 30.48 -7.53 6.39
C ASP A 367 29.45 -7.22 7.48
N ASN A 368 29.09 -8.20 8.30
CA ASN A 368 28.05 -8.10 9.32
C ASN A 368 26.67 -7.78 8.76
N VAL A 369 26.25 -8.53 7.72
CA VAL A 369 24.93 -8.36 7.10
C VAL A 369 24.00 -9.47 7.57
N PHE A 370 22.86 -9.07 8.16
CA PHE A 370 21.84 -9.99 8.66
C PHE A 370 20.49 -9.78 7.94
N ALA A 371 19.81 -10.88 7.69
CA ALA A 371 18.46 -10.92 7.10
C ALA A 371 17.63 -11.95 7.87
N ASP A 372 16.67 -11.47 8.66
CA ASP A 372 15.89 -12.29 9.58
C ASP A 372 14.70 -12.96 8.87
N GLY A 373 14.60 -14.28 9.06
CA GLY A 373 13.48 -15.06 8.52
C GLY A 373 13.58 -15.37 7.03
N PHE A 374 14.72 -15.12 6.37
CA PHE A 374 14.92 -15.47 4.96
C PHE A 374 15.30 -16.95 4.79
N SER A 375 14.75 -17.56 3.75
CA SER A 375 15.16 -18.87 3.23
C SER A 375 16.12 -18.71 2.05
N ALA A 376 16.68 -19.82 1.57
CA ALA A 376 17.54 -19.78 0.38
C ALA A 376 16.76 -19.39 -0.89
N ASP A 377 15.45 -19.63 -0.93
CA ASP A 377 14.61 -19.32 -2.08
C ASP A 377 14.28 -17.81 -2.17
N ASP A 378 14.45 -17.06 -1.08
CA ASP A 378 14.23 -15.62 -1.02
C ASP A 378 15.49 -14.82 -1.46
N ILE A 379 16.60 -15.50 -1.76
CA ILE A 379 17.89 -14.88 -2.09
C ILE A 379 18.32 -15.32 -3.49
N HIS A 380 18.13 -14.44 -4.46
CA HIS A 380 18.49 -14.67 -5.86
C HIS A 380 19.86 -14.06 -6.17
N SER A 381 20.80 -14.87 -6.63
CA SER A 381 22.13 -14.40 -7.04
C SER A 381 22.55 -15.00 -8.38
N ALA A 382 23.04 -14.14 -9.27
CA ALA A 382 23.58 -14.57 -10.56
C ALA A 382 24.73 -13.68 -11.02
N ASN A 383 25.73 -14.27 -11.67
CA ASN A 383 26.90 -13.54 -12.19
C ASN A 383 27.53 -12.61 -11.14
N ALA A 384 27.84 -13.11 -9.94
CA ALA A 384 28.33 -12.30 -8.83
C ALA A 384 29.64 -12.82 -8.24
N GLU A 385 30.51 -11.90 -7.82
CA GLU A 385 31.68 -12.15 -7.02
C GLU A 385 31.50 -11.51 -5.64
N ILE A 386 31.22 -12.34 -4.64
CA ILE A 386 30.84 -11.90 -3.30
C ILE A 386 31.97 -12.22 -2.32
N ALA A 387 32.49 -11.18 -1.68
CA ALA A 387 33.50 -11.32 -0.62
C ALA A 387 32.83 -11.15 0.75
N LEU A 388 32.86 -12.18 1.59
CA LEU A 388 32.43 -12.06 2.98
C LEU A 388 33.56 -11.45 3.80
N GLY A 389 33.23 -10.40 4.55
CA GLY A 389 34.15 -9.72 5.46
C GLY A 389 34.50 -10.55 6.69
N PRO A 390 35.30 -10.00 7.62
CA PRO A 390 35.70 -10.71 8.84
C PRO A 390 34.50 -11.03 9.76
N ARG A 391 33.44 -10.22 9.75
CA ARG A 391 32.19 -10.44 10.50
C ARG A 391 31.15 -11.05 9.56
N VAL A 392 31.05 -12.35 9.55
CA VAL A 392 30.13 -13.08 8.67
C VAL A 392 28.74 -13.11 9.29
N GLY A 393 27.78 -12.35 8.71
CA GLY A 393 26.37 -12.41 9.08
C GLY A 393 25.69 -13.69 8.58
N ASN A 394 24.34 -13.70 8.61
CA ASN A 394 23.55 -14.84 8.11
C ASN A 394 23.23 -14.75 6.61
N LEU A 395 23.43 -13.60 5.96
CA LEU A 395 23.22 -13.45 4.52
C LEU A 395 24.40 -14.05 3.74
N ILE A 396 24.21 -15.25 3.23
CA ILE A 396 25.23 -15.99 2.44
C ILE A 396 24.58 -16.37 1.10
N PRO A 397 24.73 -15.52 0.07
CA PRO A 397 24.12 -15.77 -1.24
C PRO A 397 24.74 -16.97 -1.95
N SER A 398 23.91 -17.63 -2.77
CA SER A 398 24.34 -18.68 -3.69
C SER A 398 23.51 -18.61 -4.96
N GLY A 399 24.06 -19.00 -6.11
CA GLY A 399 23.33 -18.98 -7.37
C GLY A 399 24.23 -19.18 -8.58
N ASP A 400 23.64 -19.01 -9.76
CA ASP A 400 24.29 -19.29 -11.03
C ASP A 400 25.48 -18.36 -11.27
N ASN A 401 26.64 -18.96 -11.61
CA ASN A 401 27.89 -18.23 -11.83
C ASN A 401 28.26 -17.25 -10.71
N THR A 402 27.84 -17.56 -9.47
CA THR A 402 28.12 -16.80 -8.27
C THR A 402 29.29 -17.46 -7.50
N SER A 403 30.30 -16.69 -7.16
CA SER A 403 31.40 -17.11 -6.31
C SER A 403 31.40 -16.39 -4.98
N VAL A 404 31.51 -17.13 -3.88
CA VAL A 404 31.57 -16.58 -2.53
C VAL A 404 32.92 -16.90 -1.91
N THR A 405 33.66 -15.88 -1.52
CA THR A 405 34.96 -16.00 -0.85
C THR A 405 34.84 -15.53 0.60
N ARG A 406 35.56 -16.20 1.52
CA ARG A 406 35.61 -15.83 2.94
C ARG A 406 36.99 -15.40 3.34
N GLN A 407 37.11 -14.38 4.18
CA GLN A 407 38.35 -14.05 4.84
C GLN A 407 38.72 -15.10 5.90
N THR A 408 40.03 -15.38 6.06
CA THR A 408 40.51 -16.42 6.97
C THR A 408 40.40 -16.06 8.45
N ASP A 409 40.41 -14.77 8.78
CA ASP A 409 40.38 -14.25 10.16
C ASP A 409 38.97 -13.76 10.52
N SER A 410 38.03 -14.70 10.78
CA SER A 410 36.68 -14.36 11.17
C SER A 410 36.61 -13.89 12.63
N THR A 411 35.94 -12.77 12.86
CA THR A 411 35.54 -12.27 14.18
C THR A 411 34.04 -12.56 14.43
N ALA A 412 33.64 -12.53 15.70
CA ALA A 412 32.20 -12.72 16.02
C ALA A 412 31.36 -11.62 15.36
N SER A 413 30.30 -12.02 14.68
CA SER A 413 29.29 -11.13 14.12
C SER A 413 28.15 -10.96 15.11
N VAL A 414 27.65 -9.74 15.21
CA VAL A 414 26.46 -9.41 16.01
C VAL A 414 25.53 -8.56 15.13
N PRO A 415 24.25 -8.93 15.00
CA PRO A 415 23.30 -8.10 14.24
C PRO A 415 23.29 -6.67 14.75
N LEU A 416 23.18 -5.71 13.83
CA LEU A 416 22.97 -4.31 14.18
C LEU A 416 21.69 -4.15 14.99
N ALA A 417 21.78 -3.45 16.12
CA ALA A 417 20.62 -3.18 16.98
C ALA A 417 19.70 -2.12 16.34
N CYS A 418 18.60 -2.54 15.77
CA CYS A 418 17.69 -1.68 14.99
C CYS A 418 16.42 -1.25 15.72
N ASP A 419 16.02 -1.93 16.81
CA ASP A 419 14.69 -1.77 17.42
C ASP A 419 14.34 -0.34 17.83
N SER A 420 15.28 0.44 18.28
CA SER A 420 15.09 1.82 18.74
C SER A 420 15.42 2.90 17.70
N ARG A 421 15.75 2.50 16.46
CA ARG A 421 16.24 3.45 15.44
C ARG A 421 15.15 3.93 14.48
N PHE A 422 14.02 3.22 14.42
CA PHE A 422 12.92 3.60 13.56
C PHE A 422 12.08 4.68 14.24
N GLU A 423 12.24 5.90 13.78
CA GLU A 423 11.47 7.04 14.24
C GLU A 423 10.14 7.13 13.49
N GLU A 424 9.12 7.69 14.13
CA GLU A 424 7.88 8.06 13.45
C GLU A 424 8.13 9.26 12.52
N TYR A 425 7.39 9.33 11.41
CA TYR A 425 7.47 10.50 10.54
C TYR A 425 7.04 11.75 11.33
N PRO A 426 7.83 12.85 11.35
CA PRO A 426 7.51 14.03 12.12
C PRO A 426 6.14 14.62 11.79
N ALA A 427 5.35 14.93 12.81
CA ALA A 427 4.08 15.61 12.61
C ALA A 427 4.28 16.92 11.83
N ASN A 428 3.48 17.15 10.79
CA ASN A 428 3.58 18.34 9.96
C ASN A 428 3.28 19.60 10.79
N PRO A 429 4.23 20.49 11.06
CA PRO A 429 4.01 21.70 11.88
C PRO A 429 3.04 22.69 11.23
N THR A 430 2.79 22.58 9.93
CA THR A 430 1.85 23.44 9.17
C THR A 430 0.47 22.81 8.97
N ALA A 431 0.25 21.58 9.44
CA ALA A 431 -1.11 21.07 9.53
C ALA A 431 -1.90 21.94 10.53
N PRO A 432 -3.11 22.39 10.22
CA PRO A 432 -3.90 23.15 11.17
C PRO A 432 -4.05 22.33 12.45
N ARG A 433 -3.47 22.81 13.56
CA ARG A 433 -3.82 22.29 14.88
C ARG A 433 -5.28 22.64 15.07
N SER A 434 -6.16 21.69 14.98
CA SER A 434 -7.53 21.81 15.47
C SER A 434 -7.46 22.20 16.95
N ALA A 435 -7.55 23.52 17.22
CA ALA A 435 -7.73 24.05 18.55
C ALA A 435 -9.22 24.02 18.86
N THR A 436 -9.78 22.82 19.02
CA THR A 436 -11.10 22.61 19.62
C THR A 436 -10.90 21.61 20.76
N PRO A 437 -11.49 21.85 21.94
CA PRO A 437 -11.49 20.83 23.00
C PRO A 437 -12.14 19.59 22.40
N ALA A 438 -11.45 18.44 22.53
CA ALA A 438 -11.84 17.18 21.94
C ALA A 438 -13.33 16.88 22.18
N PRO A 439 -14.15 16.79 21.12
CA PRO A 439 -15.39 16.04 21.22
C PRO A 439 -15.01 14.56 21.43
N PRO A 440 -15.93 13.73 21.89
CA PRO A 440 -15.65 12.30 22.06
C PRO A 440 -15.12 11.74 20.74
N VAL A 441 -14.01 11.09 20.80
CA VAL A 441 -13.12 10.72 19.70
C VAL A 441 -13.87 9.86 18.70
N ASP A 442 -14.27 10.46 17.60
CA ASP A 442 -14.69 9.73 16.41
C ASP A 442 -13.39 9.19 15.76
N HIS A 443 -13.12 7.89 15.94
CA HIS A 443 -11.96 7.21 15.39
C HIS A 443 -12.22 6.79 13.93
N THR A 444 -12.64 7.71 13.09
CA THR A 444 -12.77 7.47 11.66
C THR A 444 -11.43 7.64 10.96
N LEU A 445 -10.94 6.58 10.32
CA LEU A 445 -9.74 6.57 9.49
C LEU A 445 -10.17 6.53 8.02
N TYR A 446 -9.72 7.48 7.23
CA TYR A 446 -10.05 7.56 5.81
C TYR A 446 -9.02 6.79 4.99
N VAL A 447 -9.51 5.80 4.21
CA VAL A 447 -8.65 4.99 3.33
C VAL A 447 -9.03 5.25 1.88
N ALA A 448 -8.05 5.65 1.07
CA ALA A 448 -8.25 5.85 -0.36
C ALA A 448 -7.03 5.37 -1.14
N ALA A 449 -7.24 4.47 -2.11
CA ALA A 449 -6.16 3.90 -2.93
C ALA A 449 -5.41 4.96 -3.75
N ASP A 450 -6.04 6.08 -4.05
CA ASP A 450 -5.47 7.22 -4.74
C ASP A 450 -4.64 8.15 -3.84
N GLY A 451 -4.55 7.85 -2.55
CA GLY A 451 -3.80 8.61 -1.56
C GLY A 451 -4.50 9.87 -1.04
N THR A 452 -5.78 10.07 -1.34
CA THR A 452 -6.58 11.20 -0.83
C THR A 452 -7.06 11.00 0.61
N GLY A 453 -6.95 9.75 1.14
CA GLY A 453 -7.28 9.40 2.52
C GLY A 453 -6.09 9.53 3.47
N ASP A 454 -6.33 9.30 4.75
CA ASP A 454 -5.28 9.20 5.78
C ASP A 454 -4.35 8.01 5.48
N PHE A 455 -4.89 6.99 4.82
CA PHE A 455 -4.19 5.77 4.44
C PHE A 455 -4.52 5.39 2.99
N TYR A 456 -3.54 4.87 2.26
CA TYR A 456 -3.73 4.27 0.94
C TYR A 456 -3.87 2.74 0.99
N SER A 457 -3.63 2.13 2.15
CA SER A 457 -3.72 0.70 2.42
C SER A 457 -4.64 0.47 3.61
N ILE A 458 -5.58 -0.45 3.45
CA ILE A 458 -6.51 -0.85 4.50
C ILE A 458 -5.73 -1.53 5.65
N GLN A 459 -4.75 -2.38 5.33
CA GLN A 459 -3.93 -3.04 6.36
C GLN A 459 -3.11 -2.04 7.19
N LYS A 460 -2.62 -0.96 6.58
CA LYS A 460 -1.92 0.11 7.33
C LYS A 460 -2.88 0.87 8.24
N ALA A 461 -4.09 1.17 7.79
CA ALA A 461 -5.13 1.79 8.61
C ALA A 461 -5.54 0.89 9.78
N LEU A 462 -5.68 -0.41 9.56
CA LEU A 462 -5.97 -1.39 10.62
C LEU A 462 -4.86 -1.46 11.67
N LYS A 463 -3.59 -1.39 11.27
CA LYS A 463 -2.47 -1.30 12.22
C LYS A 463 -2.52 -0.01 13.05
N ALA A 464 -2.83 1.12 12.43
CA ALA A 464 -2.92 2.43 13.06
C ALA A 464 -4.18 2.62 13.91
N ALA A 465 -5.23 1.83 13.67
CA ALA A 465 -6.46 1.88 14.46
C ALA A 465 -6.16 1.68 15.95
N PRO A 466 -6.82 2.42 16.86
CA PRO A 466 -6.72 2.19 18.31
C PRO A 466 -7.11 0.76 18.68
N ASP A 467 -6.57 0.25 19.79
CA ASP A 467 -6.94 -1.08 20.30
C ASP A 467 -8.41 -1.14 20.74
N ALA A 468 -9.05 -0.01 21.02
CA ALA A 468 -10.47 0.09 21.31
C ALA A 468 -11.38 -0.08 20.08
N GLY A 469 -10.83 0.03 18.89
CA GLY A 469 -11.54 -0.04 17.60
C GLY A 469 -11.54 1.30 16.86
N ALA A 470 -11.97 1.25 15.60
CA ALA A 470 -12.11 2.40 14.71
C ALA A 470 -13.06 2.08 13.56
N MET A 471 -13.63 3.12 12.94
CA MET A 471 -14.26 3.03 11.63
C MET A 471 -13.23 3.39 10.55
N LEU A 472 -13.07 2.53 9.54
CA LEU A 472 -12.32 2.80 8.33
C LEU A 472 -13.32 3.14 7.22
N LEU A 473 -13.38 4.41 6.82
CA LEU A 473 -14.17 4.84 5.67
C LEU A 473 -13.30 4.72 4.41
N ILE A 474 -13.70 3.80 3.52
CA ILE A 474 -12.88 3.36 2.39
C ILE A 474 -13.45 3.93 1.10
N ALA A 475 -12.67 4.73 0.39
CA ALA A 475 -13.04 5.31 -0.89
C ALA A 475 -13.20 4.24 -1.98
N PRO A 476 -13.99 4.49 -3.04
CA PRO A 476 -14.06 3.62 -4.20
C PRO A 476 -12.68 3.34 -4.79
N GLY A 477 -12.42 2.07 -5.11
CA GLY A 477 -11.15 1.62 -5.64
C GLY A 477 -10.94 0.12 -5.47
N THR A 478 -9.90 -0.41 -6.13
CA THR A 478 -9.46 -1.80 -5.97
C THR A 478 -8.20 -1.84 -5.12
N TYR A 479 -8.29 -2.49 -3.96
CA TYR A 479 -7.22 -2.63 -2.98
C TYR A 479 -6.64 -4.05 -3.10
N HIS A 480 -5.48 -4.17 -3.75
CA HIS A 480 -4.79 -5.44 -3.93
C HIS A 480 -3.96 -5.78 -2.70
N GLU A 481 -4.61 -6.23 -1.64
CA GLU A 481 -3.95 -6.56 -0.37
C GLU A 481 -4.71 -7.65 0.39
N ALA A 482 -3.96 -8.51 1.09
CA ALA A 482 -4.53 -9.40 2.10
C ALA A 482 -4.54 -8.65 3.43
N ILE A 483 -5.69 -8.66 4.11
CA ILE A 483 -5.88 -7.91 5.36
C ILE A 483 -6.15 -8.84 6.54
N SER A 484 -5.62 -8.49 7.71
CA SER A 484 -5.87 -9.20 8.97
C SER A 484 -6.41 -8.24 10.04
N ILE A 485 -7.60 -8.55 10.54
CA ILE A 485 -8.32 -7.75 11.53
C ILE A 485 -8.34 -8.52 12.84
N THR A 486 -7.47 -8.14 13.78
CA THR A 486 -7.35 -8.77 15.10
C THR A 486 -7.89 -7.90 16.24
N LYS A 487 -8.01 -6.59 16.01
CA LYS A 487 -8.56 -5.65 17.00
C LYS A 487 -10.08 -5.70 17.02
N PRO A 488 -10.71 -5.60 18.20
CA PRO A 488 -12.16 -5.55 18.30
C PRO A 488 -12.73 -4.20 17.84
N ASN A 489 -14.05 -4.16 17.62
CA ASN A 489 -14.81 -2.96 17.27
C ASN A 489 -14.29 -2.23 16.02
N ILE A 490 -13.74 -2.96 15.05
CA ILE A 490 -13.37 -2.41 13.75
C ILE A 490 -14.60 -2.41 12.84
N GLU A 491 -14.83 -1.28 12.19
CA GLU A 491 -15.81 -1.12 11.12
C GLU A 491 -15.10 -0.78 9.81
N LEU A 492 -15.33 -1.57 8.75
CA LEU A 492 -14.92 -1.26 7.38
C LEU A 492 -16.14 -0.79 6.59
N ARG A 493 -16.14 0.43 6.10
CA ARG A 493 -17.26 0.97 5.33
C ARG A 493 -16.79 1.53 3.99
N GLY A 494 -17.32 0.97 2.89
CA GLY A 494 -17.22 1.63 1.58
C GLY A 494 -17.97 2.95 1.59
N SER A 495 -17.34 4.02 1.12
CA SER A 495 -17.97 5.36 1.10
C SER A 495 -19.03 5.50 0.01
N ASP A 496 -19.03 4.62 -0.99
CA ASP A 496 -20.09 4.50 -2.00
C ASP A 496 -21.05 3.37 -1.58
N PRO A 497 -22.39 3.58 -1.65
CA PRO A 497 -23.36 2.53 -1.33
C PRO A 497 -23.35 1.34 -2.31
N ASP A 498 -22.76 1.50 -3.50
CA ASP A 498 -22.53 0.40 -4.44
C ASP A 498 -21.30 -0.40 -4.01
N ALA A 499 -21.51 -1.55 -3.39
CA ALA A 499 -20.45 -2.44 -2.89
C ALA A 499 -19.45 -2.89 -3.98
N THR A 500 -19.79 -2.77 -5.26
CA THR A 500 -18.89 -3.09 -6.38
C THR A 500 -17.81 -2.04 -6.60
N LYS A 501 -17.94 -0.87 -6.00
CA LYS A 501 -16.98 0.24 -6.15
C LYS A 501 -15.79 0.14 -5.22
N THR A 502 -15.94 -0.50 -4.05
CA THR A 502 -14.86 -0.68 -3.08
C THR A 502 -14.51 -2.15 -2.99
N VAL A 503 -13.41 -2.56 -3.64
CA VAL A 503 -13.03 -3.96 -3.79
C VAL A 503 -11.70 -4.23 -3.10
N ILE A 504 -11.71 -5.16 -2.13
CA ILE A 504 -10.51 -5.70 -1.48
C ILE A 504 -10.26 -7.07 -2.09
N VAL A 505 -9.16 -7.22 -2.81
CA VAL A 505 -8.87 -8.43 -3.59
C VAL A 505 -7.44 -8.91 -3.39
N PHE A 506 -7.29 -10.23 -3.30
CA PHE A 506 -5.99 -10.87 -3.33
C PHE A 506 -6.07 -12.21 -4.06
N ASN A 507 -4.94 -12.75 -4.53
CA ASN A 507 -4.89 -13.97 -5.33
C ASN A 507 -4.07 -15.06 -4.65
N LYS A 508 -4.63 -15.72 -3.65
CA LYS A 508 -3.90 -16.70 -2.85
C LYS A 508 -4.72 -18.00 -2.69
N SER A 509 -4.14 -19.13 -3.07
CA SER A 509 -4.79 -20.44 -2.92
C SER A 509 -4.28 -21.21 -1.70
N ALA A 510 -5.02 -22.25 -1.32
CA ALA A 510 -4.63 -23.18 -0.26
C ALA A 510 -3.28 -23.85 -0.55
N GLY A 511 -3.04 -24.23 -1.81
CA GLY A 511 -1.78 -24.84 -2.23
C GLY A 511 -0.59 -23.91 -2.09
N ALA A 512 -0.77 -22.62 -2.40
CA ALA A 512 0.28 -21.61 -2.29
C ALA A 512 0.54 -21.12 -0.85
N SER A 513 -0.43 -21.34 0.06
CA SER A 513 -0.40 -20.79 1.42
C SER A 513 -0.28 -21.83 2.53
N GLY A 514 -0.13 -23.12 2.17
CA GLY A 514 -0.01 -24.19 3.17
C GLY A 514 -1.33 -24.57 3.85
N GLY A 515 -2.48 -24.25 3.23
CA GLY A 515 -3.81 -24.67 3.68
C GLY A 515 -4.90 -23.66 3.39
N THR A 516 -6.14 -24.15 3.32
CA THR A 516 -7.32 -23.34 2.96
C THR A 516 -7.47 -22.09 3.85
N LEU A 517 -7.36 -22.24 5.17
CA LEU A 517 -7.56 -21.13 6.10
C LEU A 517 -6.47 -20.05 6.04
N HIS A 518 -5.35 -20.33 5.37
CA HIS A 518 -4.27 -19.36 5.15
C HIS A 518 -4.38 -18.64 3.80
N SER A 519 -5.40 -18.96 3.00
CA SER A 519 -5.61 -18.36 1.68
C SER A 519 -6.49 -17.11 1.68
N ALA A 520 -7.01 -16.69 2.85
CA ALA A 520 -7.98 -15.61 2.93
C ALA A 520 -7.44 -14.25 2.46
N THR A 521 -8.25 -13.54 1.67
CA THR A 521 -8.04 -12.12 1.39
C THR A 521 -8.30 -11.28 2.64
N ALA A 522 -9.40 -11.55 3.36
CA ALA A 522 -9.71 -10.89 4.63
C ALA A 522 -9.78 -11.92 5.77
N GLU A 523 -8.90 -11.79 6.75
CA GLU A 523 -8.90 -12.58 7.98
C GLU A 523 -9.48 -11.75 9.12
N ILE A 524 -10.69 -12.11 9.58
CA ILE A 524 -11.50 -11.32 10.52
C ILE A 524 -11.65 -12.09 11.83
N ARG A 525 -10.88 -11.69 12.84
CA ARG A 525 -10.81 -12.33 14.19
C ARG A 525 -11.22 -11.41 15.34
N GLY A 526 -11.22 -10.10 15.12
CA GLY A 526 -11.56 -9.10 16.16
C GLY A 526 -13.06 -9.04 16.40
N ASP A 527 -13.48 -9.15 17.65
CA ASP A 527 -14.90 -9.15 18.03
C ASP A 527 -15.61 -7.83 17.73
N ASN A 528 -16.95 -7.89 17.57
CA ASN A 528 -17.81 -6.76 17.21
C ASN A 528 -17.39 -6.10 15.87
N PHE A 529 -16.89 -6.88 14.95
CA PHE A 529 -16.54 -6.41 13.62
C PHE A 529 -17.78 -6.02 12.80
N ARG A 530 -17.65 -4.99 11.99
CA ARG A 530 -18.68 -4.60 11.02
C ARG A 530 -18.04 -4.34 9.65
N ALA A 531 -18.72 -4.77 8.58
CA ALA A 531 -18.41 -4.38 7.21
C ALA A 531 -19.68 -3.92 6.49
N GLU A 532 -19.56 -2.86 5.69
CA GLU A 532 -20.69 -2.27 4.96
C GLU A 532 -20.23 -1.73 3.60
N ASN A 533 -21.05 -1.97 2.54
CA ASN A 533 -20.86 -1.39 1.20
C ASN A 533 -19.50 -1.68 0.54
N LEU A 534 -19.01 -2.92 0.61
CA LEU A 534 -17.72 -3.28 0.00
C LEU A 534 -17.70 -4.74 -0.50
N THR A 535 -16.65 -5.08 -1.23
CA THR A 535 -16.41 -6.42 -1.76
C THR A 535 -15.13 -7.00 -1.20
N PHE A 536 -15.20 -8.23 -0.67
CA PHE A 536 -14.04 -9.10 -0.48
C PHE A 536 -13.96 -10.10 -1.63
N ALA A 537 -12.83 -10.20 -2.29
CA ALA A 537 -12.64 -11.10 -3.41
C ALA A 537 -11.33 -11.88 -3.31
N ASN A 538 -11.36 -13.15 -3.72
CA ASN A 538 -10.15 -13.89 -4.03
C ASN A 538 -10.21 -14.32 -5.50
N ASP A 539 -9.36 -13.73 -6.32
CA ASP A 539 -9.38 -13.91 -7.77
C ASP A 539 -8.39 -14.97 -8.28
N TRP A 540 -7.89 -15.85 -7.39
CA TRP A 540 -6.96 -16.92 -7.77
C TRP A 540 -7.44 -17.71 -8.98
N ASN A 541 -8.68 -18.20 -8.97
CA ASN A 541 -9.23 -19.01 -10.05
C ASN A 541 -9.53 -18.22 -11.33
N ALA A 542 -9.65 -16.89 -11.26
CA ALA A 542 -9.79 -16.04 -12.43
C ALA A 542 -8.46 -15.83 -13.17
N THR A 543 -7.35 -15.93 -12.44
CA THR A 543 -5.98 -15.68 -12.96
C THR A 543 -5.23 -16.97 -13.29
N HIS A 544 -5.72 -18.15 -12.85
CA HIS A 544 -5.07 -19.45 -13.01
C HIS A 544 -6.02 -20.45 -13.64
N GLU A 545 -5.80 -20.79 -14.91
CA GLU A 545 -6.54 -21.85 -15.60
C GLU A 545 -6.06 -23.24 -15.14
N GLN A 546 -7.01 -24.19 -14.95
CA GLN A 546 -6.77 -25.62 -14.67
C GLN A 546 -5.87 -25.86 -13.45
N VAL A 547 -6.37 -25.54 -12.29
CA VAL A 547 -5.60 -25.67 -11.05
C VAL A 547 -5.58 -27.13 -10.56
N PRO A 548 -4.40 -27.67 -10.24
CA PRO A 548 -4.25 -28.93 -9.53
C PRO A 548 -4.78 -28.82 -8.08
N VAL A 549 -4.72 -29.91 -7.34
CA VAL A 549 -5.08 -30.00 -5.91
C VAL A 549 -4.63 -28.75 -5.12
N GLY A 550 -5.55 -28.14 -4.37
CA GLY A 550 -5.26 -26.96 -3.54
C GLY A 550 -5.75 -25.62 -4.10
N SER A 551 -6.80 -25.65 -4.95
CA SER A 551 -7.42 -24.47 -5.55
C SER A 551 -8.39 -23.69 -4.65
N GLN A 552 -8.64 -24.17 -3.44
CA GLN A 552 -9.46 -23.44 -2.45
C GLN A 552 -8.88 -22.04 -2.21
N ALA A 553 -9.73 -21.02 -2.22
CA ALA A 553 -9.27 -19.63 -2.18
C ALA A 553 -10.31 -18.72 -1.53
N LEU A 554 -10.11 -18.41 -0.24
CA LEU A 554 -11.07 -17.66 0.56
C LEU A 554 -11.09 -16.18 0.22
N ALA A 555 -12.27 -15.63 -0.03
CA ALA A 555 -12.51 -14.20 0.02
C ALA A 555 -12.46 -13.68 1.46
N ALA A 556 -13.07 -14.41 2.40
CA ALA A 556 -13.02 -14.06 3.82
C ALA A 556 -12.99 -15.28 4.74
N LEU A 557 -12.20 -15.17 5.80
CA LEU A 557 -12.21 -16.03 6.98
C LEU A 557 -12.74 -15.22 8.15
N VAL A 558 -13.86 -15.65 8.74
CA VAL A 558 -14.52 -14.94 9.83
C VAL A 558 -14.62 -15.85 11.05
N THR A 559 -13.92 -15.50 12.14
CA THR A 559 -14.02 -16.16 13.43
C THR A 559 -14.32 -15.14 14.57
N ALA A 560 -14.58 -13.89 14.20
CA ALA A 560 -14.99 -12.83 15.10
C ALA A 560 -16.38 -13.11 15.67
N ASP A 561 -16.56 -12.90 16.98
CA ASP A 561 -17.88 -12.93 17.61
C ASP A 561 -18.62 -11.61 17.40
N LYS A 562 -19.92 -11.69 17.14
CA LYS A 562 -20.81 -10.55 16.85
C LYS A 562 -20.37 -9.75 15.64
N ALA A 563 -19.94 -10.46 14.59
CA ALA A 563 -19.60 -9.84 13.31
C ALA A 563 -20.85 -9.56 12.48
N ILE A 564 -20.94 -8.36 11.89
CA ILE A 564 -22.04 -7.91 11.03
C ILE A 564 -21.51 -7.55 9.66
N PHE A 565 -22.15 -8.06 8.61
CA PHE A 565 -21.91 -7.73 7.22
C PHE A 565 -23.21 -7.25 6.58
N ASP A 566 -23.24 -6.00 6.11
CA ASP A 566 -24.42 -5.38 5.50
C ASP A 566 -24.07 -4.85 4.10
N ASN A 567 -24.74 -5.34 3.07
CA ASN A 567 -24.45 -5.01 1.68
C ASN A 567 -22.97 -5.27 1.31
N VAL A 568 -22.46 -6.46 1.69
CA VAL A 568 -21.10 -6.91 1.40
C VAL A 568 -21.12 -8.01 0.35
N ARG A 569 -20.16 -7.97 -0.58
CA ARG A 569 -19.99 -8.99 -1.59
C ARG A 569 -18.80 -9.89 -1.24
N PHE A 570 -18.99 -11.20 -1.34
CA PHE A 570 -17.92 -12.20 -1.20
C PHE A 570 -17.78 -12.92 -2.54
N ILE A 571 -16.66 -12.71 -3.21
CA ILE A 571 -16.42 -13.20 -4.57
C ILE A 571 -15.29 -14.23 -4.56
N GLY A 572 -15.60 -15.44 -4.99
CA GLY A 572 -14.64 -16.53 -5.07
C GLY A 572 -15.17 -17.71 -5.89
N ASN A 573 -14.60 -18.87 -5.67
CA ASN A 573 -15.00 -20.11 -6.32
C ASN A 573 -15.19 -21.23 -5.28
N GLN A 574 -14.21 -22.13 -5.13
CA GLN A 574 -14.25 -23.13 -4.08
C GLN A 574 -13.83 -22.50 -2.75
N ASP A 575 -14.61 -22.75 -1.69
CA ASP A 575 -14.32 -22.29 -0.34
C ASP A 575 -14.27 -20.75 -0.21
N THR A 576 -15.29 -20.03 -0.71
CA THR A 576 -15.28 -18.55 -0.76
C THR A 576 -15.35 -17.89 0.63
N LEU A 577 -16.26 -18.36 1.50
CA LEU A 577 -16.53 -17.77 2.81
C LEU A 577 -16.42 -18.83 3.92
N TYR A 578 -15.44 -18.67 4.79
CA TYR A 578 -15.35 -19.43 6.03
C TYR A 578 -16.06 -18.69 7.17
N ALA A 579 -17.18 -19.19 7.62
CA ALA A 579 -17.93 -18.73 8.78
C ALA A 579 -17.66 -19.71 9.93
N GLY A 580 -16.66 -19.40 10.76
CA GLY A 580 -16.11 -20.37 11.72
C GLY A 580 -16.23 -19.94 13.17
N SER A 581 -16.08 -20.91 14.05
CA SER A 581 -15.92 -20.75 15.49
C SER A 581 -14.48 -20.39 15.86
N ARG A 582 -14.20 -20.27 17.14
CA ARG A 582 -12.87 -19.91 17.68
C ARG A 582 -12.49 -20.77 18.87
N ASN A 583 -11.23 -20.65 19.29
CA ASN A 583 -10.67 -21.39 20.42
C ASN A 583 -10.87 -22.91 20.27
N CYS A 584 -10.80 -23.42 19.04
CA CYS A 584 -10.94 -24.84 18.78
C CYS A 584 -9.72 -25.59 19.34
N SER A 585 -9.97 -26.60 20.17
CA SER A 585 -8.92 -27.41 20.76
C SER A 585 -8.57 -28.59 19.87
N PRO A 586 -7.27 -28.88 19.65
CA PRO A 586 -6.86 -30.13 18.99
C PRO A 586 -7.32 -31.39 19.73
N ASP A 587 -7.64 -31.27 21.03
CA ASP A 587 -7.99 -32.38 21.92
C ASP A 587 -9.48 -32.75 21.88
N GLY A 588 -10.24 -32.25 20.90
CA GLY A 588 -11.63 -32.65 20.67
C GLY A 588 -12.67 -32.03 21.60
N GLN A 589 -12.35 -30.93 22.26
CA GLN A 589 -13.35 -30.13 22.97
C GLN A 589 -14.10 -29.23 21.97
N PRO A 590 -15.41 -28.97 22.20
CA PRO A 590 -16.15 -28.05 21.32
C PRO A 590 -15.52 -26.69 21.22
N CYS A 591 -15.56 -26.10 20.03
CA CYS A 591 -15.12 -24.75 19.79
C CYS A 591 -15.99 -23.73 20.55
N THR A 592 -15.46 -22.54 20.83
CA THR A 592 -16.29 -21.44 21.30
C THR A 592 -17.09 -20.88 20.12
N PRO A 593 -18.44 -20.82 20.17
CA PRO A 593 -19.22 -20.28 19.07
C PRO A 593 -18.86 -18.83 18.79
N ALA A 594 -18.86 -18.47 17.53
CA ALA A 594 -18.79 -17.09 17.05
C ALA A 594 -20.08 -16.78 16.31
N HIS A 595 -20.77 -15.71 16.73
CA HIS A 595 -22.04 -15.28 16.15
C HIS A 595 -21.78 -14.31 15.00
N GLN A 596 -22.37 -14.59 13.85
CA GLN A 596 -22.15 -13.84 12.62
C GLN A 596 -23.49 -13.54 11.95
N TYR A 597 -23.63 -12.33 11.42
CA TYR A 597 -24.83 -11.90 10.74
C TYR A 597 -24.50 -11.24 9.41
N PHE A 598 -25.01 -11.82 8.35
CA PHE A 598 -24.86 -11.35 6.98
C PHE A 598 -26.22 -10.92 6.46
N THR A 599 -26.35 -9.66 6.06
CA THR A 599 -27.62 -9.14 5.52
C THR A 599 -27.40 -8.38 4.22
N HIS A 600 -28.34 -8.53 3.27
CA HIS A 600 -28.25 -7.95 1.93
C HIS A 600 -26.93 -8.24 1.21
N CYS A 601 -26.26 -9.34 1.58
CA CYS A 601 -24.98 -9.72 1.02
C CYS A 601 -25.14 -10.47 -0.30
N TYR A 602 -24.12 -10.38 -1.15
CA TYR A 602 -23.95 -11.21 -2.34
C TYR A 602 -22.79 -12.17 -2.12
N ILE A 603 -23.05 -13.48 -2.19
CA ILE A 603 -22.03 -14.52 -1.95
C ILE A 603 -21.95 -15.42 -3.16
N GLU A 604 -20.79 -15.43 -3.82
CA GLU A 604 -20.56 -16.17 -5.07
C GLU A 604 -19.53 -17.29 -4.89
N GLY A 605 -19.82 -18.44 -5.49
CA GLY A 605 -18.89 -19.54 -5.51
C GLY A 605 -19.42 -20.79 -6.21
N ASN A 606 -18.70 -21.92 -6.08
CA ASN A 606 -19.07 -23.16 -6.75
C ASN A 606 -19.10 -24.38 -5.81
N VAL A 607 -18.02 -24.76 -5.16
CA VAL A 607 -17.96 -25.93 -4.28
C VAL A 607 -17.70 -25.47 -2.86
N ASP A 608 -18.57 -25.91 -1.91
CA ASP A 608 -18.43 -25.67 -0.48
C ASP A 608 -18.20 -24.19 -0.14
N PHE A 609 -18.83 -23.29 -0.92
CA PHE A 609 -18.43 -21.90 -0.93
C PHE A 609 -18.91 -21.08 0.28
N ILE A 610 -19.78 -21.67 1.12
CA ILE A 610 -20.10 -21.18 2.47
C ILE A 610 -19.84 -22.33 3.44
N PHE A 611 -18.78 -22.27 4.23
CA PHE A 611 -18.37 -23.39 5.06
C PHE A 611 -17.84 -22.98 6.42
N GLY A 612 -17.67 -23.93 7.33
CA GLY A 612 -17.18 -23.71 8.69
C GLY A 612 -18.16 -24.16 9.77
N ASP A 613 -17.83 -23.81 11.01
CA ASP A 613 -18.54 -24.26 12.23
C ASP A 613 -19.05 -23.10 13.07
N GLY A 614 -19.15 -21.90 12.52
CA GLY A 614 -19.71 -20.71 13.18
C GLY A 614 -21.21 -20.81 13.40
N LYS A 615 -21.75 -19.85 14.16
CA LYS A 615 -23.20 -19.65 14.30
C LYS A 615 -23.62 -18.46 13.47
N ALA A 616 -23.99 -18.71 12.21
CA ALA A 616 -24.17 -17.70 11.19
C ALA A 616 -25.61 -17.60 10.69
N VAL A 617 -26.10 -16.37 10.56
CA VAL A 617 -27.37 -16.05 9.90
C VAL A 617 -27.09 -15.29 8.62
N PHE A 618 -27.72 -15.75 7.53
CA PHE A 618 -27.75 -15.09 6.21
C PHE A 618 -29.17 -14.62 5.98
N ASP A 619 -29.38 -13.30 5.99
CA ASP A 619 -30.69 -12.67 5.93
C ASP A 619 -30.80 -11.78 4.69
N HIS A 620 -31.81 -12.01 3.83
CA HIS A 620 -31.99 -11.29 2.56
C HIS A 620 -30.75 -11.28 1.65
N CYS A 621 -29.95 -12.36 1.65
CA CYS A 621 -28.74 -12.48 0.85
C CYS A 621 -29.03 -13.12 -0.52
N GLU A 622 -28.29 -12.70 -1.54
CA GLU A 622 -28.18 -13.41 -2.80
C GLU A 622 -27.02 -14.41 -2.73
N ILE A 623 -27.30 -15.70 -2.92
CA ILE A 623 -26.35 -16.79 -2.93
C ILE A 623 -26.20 -17.27 -4.37
N HIS A 624 -25.06 -16.96 -5.01
CA HIS A 624 -24.86 -17.12 -6.45
C HIS A 624 -23.92 -18.29 -6.78
N SER A 625 -24.43 -19.30 -7.45
CA SER A 625 -23.67 -20.50 -7.84
C SER A 625 -23.10 -20.36 -9.25
N THR A 626 -21.79 -20.59 -9.44
CA THR A 626 -21.10 -20.44 -10.73
C THR A 626 -20.71 -21.75 -11.40
N MET A 627 -20.89 -22.89 -10.73
CA MET A 627 -20.42 -24.20 -11.22
C MET A 627 -21.33 -24.79 -12.31
N HIS A 628 -20.73 -25.34 -13.37
CA HIS A 628 -21.44 -26.00 -14.48
C HIS A 628 -21.64 -27.52 -14.32
N PHE A 629 -20.81 -28.21 -13.50
CA PHE A 629 -20.87 -29.66 -13.34
C PHE A 629 -21.57 -30.09 -12.07
N GLU A 630 -21.00 -29.85 -10.92
CA GLU A 630 -21.55 -30.17 -9.61
C GLU A 630 -21.08 -29.11 -8.61
N GLY A 631 -22.00 -28.48 -7.90
CA GLY A 631 -21.72 -27.43 -6.92
C GLY A 631 -22.35 -27.72 -5.56
N PHE A 632 -21.81 -27.10 -4.52
CA PHE A 632 -22.33 -27.19 -3.16
C PHE A 632 -22.37 -25.80 -2.52
N VAL A 633 -23.56 -25.36 -2.11
CA VAL A 633 -23.71 -24.05 -1.45
C VAL A 633 -23.03 -24.08 -0.08
N THR A 634 -23.32 -25.13 0.72
CA THR A 634 -22.82 -25.19 2.09
C THR A 634 -22.00 -26.45 2.38
N ALA A 635 -21.00 -26.30 3.26
CA ALA A 635 -20.26 -27.37 3.90
C ALA A 635 -20.09 -27.07 5.39
N GLN A 636 -21.17 -27.19 6.14
CA GLN A 636 -21.19 -26.89 7.58
C GLN A 636 -20.46 -27.97 8.38
N ALA A 637 -19.75 -27.58 9.45
CA ALA A 637 -18.75 -28.40 10.13
C ALA A 637 -18.98 -28.65 11.62
N LYS A 638 -20.20 -28.71 12.08
CA LYS A 638 -20.51 -29.08 13.47
C LYS A 638 -20.01 -30.49 13.78
N HIS A 639 -19.11 -30.63 14.74
CA HIS A 639 -18.44 -31.88 15.11
C HIS A 639 -19.22 -32.72 16.11
N TYR A 640 -19.91 -32.08 17.06
CA TYR A 640 -20.54 -32.72 18.20
C TYR A 640 -22.02 -32.35 18.27
N PRO A 641 -22.89 -33.26 18.80
CA PRO A 641 -24.32 -33.00 18.81
C PRO A 641 -24.71 -31.80 19.73
N ASP A 642 -23.94 -31.56 20.76
CA ASP A 642 -24.12 -30.47 21.72
C ASP A 642 -23.35 -29.19 21.40
N GLU A 643 -22.63 -29.16 20.30
CA GLU A 643 -21.93 -27.97 19.81
C GLU A 643 -22.93 -26.90 19.33
N ASN A 644 -22.75 -25.67 19.81
CA ASN A 644 -23.63 -24.55 19.47
C ASN A 644 -23.17 -23.90 18.16
N SER A 645 -23.48 -24.52 17.05
CA SER A 645 -23.02 -24.18 15.70
C SER A 645 -24.14 -24.44 14.71
N GLY A 646 -24.18 -23.68 13.60
CA GLY A 646 -25.17 -23.89 12.53
C GLY A 646 -25.30 -22.68 11.61
N PHE A 647 -25.86 -22.90 10.41
CA PHE A 647 -26.15 -21.86 9.43
C PHE A 647 -27.66 -21.71 9.23
N LEU A 648 -28.15 -20.50 9.30
CA LEU A 648 -29.54 -20.14 9.02
C LEU A 648 -29.60 -19.19 7.82
N PHE A 649 -30.29 -19.60 6.78
CA PHE A 649 -30.62 -18.75 5.62
C PHE A 649 -32.09 -18.37 5.71
N ASP A 650 -32.37 -17.05 5.83
CA ASP A 650 -33.75 -16.54 5.91
C ASP A 650 -33.97 -15.46 4.85
N HIS A 651 -35.08 -15.55 4.11
CA HIS A 651 -35.43 -14.66 2.99
C HIS A 651 -34.32 -14.50 1.92
N CYS A 652 -33.47 -15.51 1.72
CA CYS A 652 -32.43 -15.49 0.73
C CYS A 652 -32.94 -15.84 -0.68
N THR A 653 -32.15 -15.50 -1.70
CA THR A 653 -32.39 -15.91 -3.08
C THR A 653 -31.18 -16.69 -3.60
N LEU A 654 -31.40 -17.93 -4.03
CA LEU A 654 -30.37 -18.78 -4.66
C LEU A 654 -30.45 -18.61 -6.18
N THR A 655 -29.37 -18.07 -6.77
CA THR A 655 -29.27 -17.75 -8.19
C THR A 655 -28.11 -18.47 -8.88
N ALA A 656 -28.17 -18.55 -10.19
CA ALA A 656 -27.06 -19.04 -11.03
C ALA A 656 -27.19 -18.48 -12.46
N PRO A 657 -26.10 -18.43 -13.23
CA PRO A 657 -26.15 -18.10 -14.65
C PRO A 657 -26.92 -19.18 -15.44
N PRO A 658 -27.48 -18.85 -16.60
CA PRO A 658 -28.12 -19.82 -17.48
C PRO A 658 -27.17 -20.98 -17.82
N GLY A 659 -27.66 -22.22 -17.69
CA GLY A 659 -26.90 -23.44 -17.97
C GLY A 659 -26.10 -23.99 -16.78
N VAL A 660 -26.05 -23.32 -15.68
CA VAL A 660 -25.58 -23.88 -14.41
C VAL A 660 -26.69 -24.74 -13.82
N GLY A 661 -26.34 -25.95 -13.41
CA GLY A 661 -27.25 -26.90 -12.77
C GLY A 661 -26.47 -27.86 -11.87
N ASN A 662 -27.15 -28.86 -11.32
CA ASN A 662 -26.54 -29.86 -10.44
C ASN A 662 -25.87 -29.24 -9.20
N VAL A 663 -26.53 -28.25 -8.60
CA VAL A 663 -26.08 -27.60 -7.37
C VAL A 663 -26.88 -28.14 -6.18
N TRP A 664 -26.17 -28.53 -5.15
CA TRP A 664 -26.72 -29.03 -3.90
C TRP A 664 -26.80 -27.88 -2.87
N LEU A 665 -27.82 -27.89 -2.03
CA LEU A 665 -27.93 -26.94 -0.89
C LEU A 665 -26.75 -27.12 0.07
N GLY A 666 -26.24 -28.36 0.16
CA GLY A 666 -25.02 -28.61 0.91
C GLY A 666 -24.72 -30.08 1.10
N ARG A 667 -23.59 -30.30 1.78
CA ARG A 667 -23.12 -31.61 2.24
C ARG A 667 -22.47 -31.50 3.63
N PRO A 668 -22.56 -32.53 4.50
CA PRO A 668 -22.06 -32.44 5.87
C PRO A 668 -20.55 -32.63 5.92
N TRP A 669 -19.79 -31.55 6.08
CA TRP A 669 -18.33 -31.67 6.24
C TRP A 669 -17.97 -32.39 7.56
N ARG A 670 -18.85 -32.28 8.58
CA ARG A 670 -18.74 -33.04 9.84
C ARG A 670 -20.08 -33.66 10.22
N PRO A 671 -20.07 -34.68 11.09
CA PRO A 671 -21.23 -35.55 11.33
C PRO A 671 -22.52 -34.87 11.76
N TYR A 672 -22.44 -33.73 12.44
CA TYR A 672 -23.62 -33.05 12.99
C TYR A 672 -23.91 -31.73 12.29
N ALA A 673 -23.47 -31.57 11.04
CA ALA A 673 -23.74 -30.36 10.27
C ALA A 673 -25.16 -29.86 10.43
N ASP A 674 -25.35 -28.54 10.60
CA ASP A 674 -26.63 -27.93 10.92
C ASP A 674 -26.91 -26.76 9.99
N VAL A 675 -27.86 -26.90 9.06
CA VAL A 675 -28.22 -25.88 8.07
C VAL A 675 -29.73 -25.81 7.89
N VAL A 676 -30.26 -24.61 7.98
CA VAL A 676 -31.70 -24.33 7.84
C VAL A 676 -31.96 -23.28 6.79
N PHE A 677 -32.87 -23.54 5.87
CA PHE A 677 -33.39 -22.55 4.90
C PHE A 677 -34.82 -22.19 5.23
N LEU A 678 -35.08 -20.92 5.46
CA LEU A 678 -36.42 -20.36 5.69
C LEU A 678 -36.76 -19.37 4.59
N ASN A 679 -38.02 -19.37 4.12
CA ASN A 679 -38.57 -18.35 3.22
C ASN A 679 -37.67 -18.05 1.99
N THR A 680 -36.85 -19.01 1.57
CA THR A 680 -35.80 -18.80 0.55
C THR A 680 -36.36 -19.09 -0.85
N GLU A 681 -36.07 -18.20 -1.82
CA GLU A 681 -36.33 -18.42 -3.23
C GLU A 681 -35.19 -19.20 -3.87
N MET A 682 -35.48 -20.37 -4.45
CA MET A 682 -34.48 -21.29 -5.00
C MET A 682 -34.62 -21.43 -6.51
N GLY A 683 -33.56 -21.06 -7.25
CA GLY A 683 -33.47 -21.20 -8.70
C GLY A 683 -33.45 -22.66 -9.18
N GLU A 684 -33.72 -22.88 -10.47
CA GLU A 684 -33.80 -24.20 -11.11
C GLU A 684 -32.49 -25.02 -11.08
N HIS A 685 -31.37 -24.38 -10.77
CA HIS A 685 -30.06 -25.03 -10.64
C HIS A 685 -29.95 -25.95 -9.42
N ILE A 686 -30.82 -25.77 -8.42
CA ILE A 686 -30.83 -26.62 -7.21
C ILE A 686 -31.46 -27.99 -7.52
N VAL A 687 -30.68 -29.02 -7.23
CA VAL A 687 -31.15 -30.43 -7.48
C VAL A 687 -32.33 -30.81 -6.59
N PRO A 688 -33.28 -31.64 -7.07
CA PRO A 688 -34.46 -32.05 -6.30
C PRO A 688 -34.13 -32.67 -4.93
N ALA A 689 -33.09 -33.50 -4.83
CA ALA A 689 -32.66 -34.11 -3.58
C ALA A 689 -32.13 -33.12 -2.54
N GLY A 690 -31.69 -31.94 -2.97
CA GLY A 690 -31.23 -30.83 -2.13
C GLY A 690 -29.92 -31.07 -1.41
N TRP A 691 -29.73 -32.19 -0.78
CA TRP A 691 -28.61 -32.53 0.07
C TRP A 691 -27.91 -33.80 -0.38
N ARG A 692 -26.62 -33.93 -0.10
CA ARG A 692 -25.81 -35.07 -0.45
C ARG A 692 -24.84 -35.43 0.68
N GLU A 693 -24.53 -36.70 0.83
CA GLU A 693 -23.49 -37.20 1.72
C GLU A 693 -22.10 -36.66 1.31
N TRP A 694 -21.22 -36.42 2.30
CA TRP A 694 -19.86 -35.92 2.03
C TRP A 694 -19.09 -36.83 1.06
N HIS A 695 -19.00 -38.11 1.39
CA HIS A 695 -18.49 -39.15 0.50
C HIS A 695 -19.52 -40.28 0.39
N PRO A 696 -20.40 -40.23 -0.64
CA PRO A 696 -21.44 -41.26 -0.81
C PRO A 696 -20.87 -42.67 -0.82
N GLY A 697 -21.39 -43.53 0.07
CA GLY A 697 -20.96 -44.92 0.26
C GLY A 697 -19.77 -45.10 1.22
N GLU A 698 -19.16 -44.02 1.72
CA GLU A 698 -18.04 -44.06 2.67
C GLU A 698 -18.37 -43.40 4.01
N THR A 699 -19.20 -42.35 3.98
CA THR A 699 -19.63 -41.61 5.20
C THR A 699 -21.14 -41.74 5.37
N HIS A 700 -21.61 -41.50 6.61
CA HIS A 700 -23.02 -41.53 6.99
C HIS A 700 -23.40 -40.28 7.77
N SER A 701 -22.69 -39.18 7.49
CA SER A 701 -22.85 -37.89 8.22
C SER A 701 -24.22 -37.25 7.96
N ILE A 702 -24.84 -37.51 6.82
CA ILE A 702 -26.18 -36.99 6.50
C ILE A 702 -27.25 -37.52 7.45
N GLU A 703 -27.06 -38.75 7.98
CA GLU A 703 -28.00 -39.37 8.93
C GLU A 703 -28.07 -38.65 10.29
N THR A 704 -26.99 -37.96 10.66
CA THR A 704 -26.85 -37.23 11.93
C THR A 704 -26.90 -35.71 11.76
N ALA A 705 -26.79 -35.23 10.52
CA ALA A 705 -26.92 -33.81 10.19
C ALA A 705 -28.35 -33.29 10.45
N TYR A 706 -28.45 -32.03 10.79
CA TYR A 706 -29.72 -31.32 10.86
C TYR A 706 -29.91 -30.43 9.66
N TYR A 707 -30.59 -30.95 8.63
CA TYR A 707 -30.96 -30.21 7.43
C TYR A 707 -32.44 -29.95 7.43
N ALA A 708 -32.86 -28.68 7.32
CA ALA A 708 -34.26 -28.32 7.42
C ALA A 708 -34.66 -27.20 6.46
N GLU A 709 -35.90 -27.24 6.02
CA GLU A 709 -36.49 -26.20 5.18
C GLU A 709 -37.88 -25.82 5.63
N TYR A 710 -38.23 -24.52 5.48
CA TYR A 710 -39.57 -24.01 5.68
C TYR A 710 -39.92 -22.92 4.67
N ASN A 711 -41.10 -23.04 4.00
CA ASN A 711 -41.69 -22.06 3.14
C ASN A 711 -40.76 -21.60 1.97
N SER A 712 -39.85 -22.46 1.50
CA SER A 712 -39.02 -22.17 0.33
C SER A 712 -39.88 -22.15 -0.93
N THR A 713 -39.51 -21.28 -1.88
CA THR A 713 -40.23 -21.02 -3.13
C THR A 713 -39.32 -21.20 -4.36
N GLY A 714 -39.88 -21.06 -5.56
CA GLY A 714 -39.12 -21.16 -6.80
C GLY A 714 -38.97 -22.60 -7.35
N PRO A 715 -38.38 -22.76 -8.53
CA PRO A 715 -38.28 -24.05 -9.22
C PRO A 715 -37.38 -25.07 -8.51
N GLY A 716 -36.39 -24.62 -7.73
CA GLY A 716 -35.50 -25.46 -6.93
C GLY A 716 -36.01 -25.82 -5.55
N ALA A 717 -37.17 -25.28 -5.13
CA ALA A 717 -37.76 -25.58 -3.82
C ALA A 717 -38.21 -27.04 -3.72
N ASP A 718 -38.32 -27.53 -2.47
CA ASP A 718 -38.74 -28.92 -2.21
C ASP A 718 -40.15 -29.21 -2.72
N ARG A 719 -40.23 -30.18 -3.62
CA ARG A 719 -41.49 -30.73 -4.19
C ARG A 719 -41.79 -32.14 -3.73
N GLY A 720 -41.14 -32.59 -2.65
CA GLY A 720 -41.31 -33.94 -2.14
C GLY A 720 -40.18 -34.89 -2.57
N GLU A 721 -39.12 -34.40 -3.13
CA GLU A 721 -37.99 -35.18 -3.67
C GLU A 721 -36.68 -34.92 -2.90
N ARG A 722 -36.72 -34.19 -1.78
CA ARG A 722 -35.55 -33.98 -0.91
C ARG A 722 -35.05 -35.31 -0.32
N ASP A 723 -33.78 -35.35 0.01
CA ASP A 723 -33.22 -36.46 0.76
C ASP A 723 -34.08 -36.80 1.99
N PRO A 724 -34.35 -38.07 2.29
CA PRO A 724 -35.24 -38.48 3.38
C PRO A 724 -34.85 -37.98 4.77
N HIS A 725 -33.57 -37.63 4.99
CA HIS A 725 -33.07 -37.07 6.26
C HIS A 725 -33.38 -35.58 6.42
N THR A 726 -33.84 -34.90 5.35
CA THR A 726 -34.22 -33.49 5.41
C THR A 726 -35.55 -33.31 6.16
N LYS A 727 -35.58 -32.35 7.07
CA LYS A 727 -36.77 -31.99 7.86
C LYS A 727 -37.57 -30.87 7.16
N ARG A 728 -38.86 -31.10 7.01
CA ARG A 728 -39.82 -30.07 6.62
C ARG A 728 -40.41 -29.48 7.88
N LEU A 729 -40.05 -28.25 8.20
CA LEU A 729 -40.50 -27.59 9.43
C LEU A 729 -41.97 -27.15 9.31
N THR A 730 -42.69 -27.24 10.39
CA THR A 730 -43.97 -26.55 10.60
C THR A 730 -43.69 -25.07 10.95
N ALA A 731 -44.71 -24.21 10.85
CA ALA A 731 -44.58 -22.79 11.23
C ALA A 731 -44.15 -22.62 12.70
N ALA A 732 -44.59 -23.51 13.59
CA ALA A 732 -44.20 -23.47 15.00
C ALA A 732 -42.73 -23.87 15.24
N GLU A 733 -42.22 -24.81 14.45
CA GLU A 733 -40.81 -25.21 14.47
C GLU A 733 -39.93 -24.14 13.84
N ALA A 734 -40.34 -23.56 12.71
CA ALA A 734 -39.62 -22.46 12.03
C ALA A 734 -39.47 -21.23 12.95
N ALA A 735 -40.47 -20.94 13.77
CA ALA A 735 -40.44 -19.84 14.74
C ALA A 735 -39.35 -20.00 15.82
N GLN A 736 -38.71 -21.17 15.96
CA GLN A 736 -37.56 -21.35 16.84
C GLN A 736 -36.25 -20.78 16.22
N PHE A 737 -36.22 -20.58 14.91
CA PHE A 737 -35.11 -20.06 14.15
C PHE A 737 -35.17 -18.54 13.91
N GLU A 738 -35.98 -17.80 14.71
CA GLU A 738 -35.93 -16.34 14.74
C GLU A 738 -34.47 -15.89 15.02
N THR A 739 -33.95 -14.94 14.25
CA THR A 739 -32.52 -14.49 14.27
C THR A 739 -31.98 -14.31 15.68
N LYS A 740 -32.69 -13.56 16.53
CA LYS A 740 -32.26 -13.34 17.93
C LYS A 740 -32.17 -14.63 18.74
N LYS A 741 -33.08 -15.57 18.55
CA LYS A 741 -33.07 -16.86 19.24
C LYS A 741 -31.93 -17.74 18.71
N PHE A 742 -31.78 -17.79 17.40
CA PHE A 742 -30.72 -18.56 16.78
C PHE A 742 -29.34 -18.06 17.19
N LEU A 743 -29.16 -16.75 17.35
CA LEU A 743 -27.93 -16.10 17.81
C LEU A 743 -27.87 -15.94 19.36
N ASP A 744 -28.46 -16.87 20.12
CA ASP A 744 -28.35 -16.95 21.60
C ASP A 744 -28.73 -15.65 22.34
N GLY A 745 -29.72 -14.93 21.83
CA GLY A 745 -30.19 -13.68 22.37
C GLY A 745 -29.48 -12.42 21.84
N TRP A 746 -28.41 -12.58 21.06
CA TRP A 746 -27.82 -11.44 20.36
C TRP A 746 -28.74 -10.97 19.25
N ASN A 747 -29.04 -9.66 19.25
CA ASN A 747 -29.83 -9.02 18.22
C ASN A 747 -28.90 -8.07 17.44
N PRO A 748 -28.57 -8.38 16.17
CA PRO A 748 -27.73 -7.51 15.37
C PRO A 748 -28.40 -6.14 15.19
N ASP A 749 -27.75 -5.07 15.65
CA ASP A 749 -28.27 -3.70 15.52
C ASP A 749 -27.71 -3.07 14.23
N LEU A 750 -28.57 -2.93 13.23
CA LEU A 750 -28.23 -2.29 11.97
C LEU A 750 -28.34 -0.76 12.05
N ASN A 751 -29.03 -0.24 13.08
CA ASN A 751 -29.28 1.20 13.25
C ASN A 751 -28.30 1.85 14.25
N ARG A 752 -27.09 1.33 14.43
CA ARG A 752 -26.11 2.09 15.20
C ARG A 752 -25.97 3.47 14.56
N ALA A 753 -26.58 4.47 15.22
CA ALA A 753 -26.25 5.84 14.93
C ALA A 753 -24.75 5.99 15.00
N THR A 754 -24.13 6.49 13.97
CA THR A 754 -22.74 6.99 13.99
C THR A 754 -22.55 7.75 15.29
N PRO A 755 -21.56 7.39 16.10
CA PRO A 755 -21.23 8.15 17.30
C PRO A 755 -20.92 9.60 16.97
#